data_1124aa12ec8bce714bb856257d9c9e01
#
_entry.id   1124aa12ec8bce714bb856257d9c9e01
#
_cell.length_a   1.000
_cell.length_b   1.000
_cell.length_c   1.000
_cell.angle_alpha   90.00
_cell.angle_beta   90.00
_cell.angle_gamma   90.00
#
_symmetry.space_group_name_H-M   'P 1'
#
loop_
_entity.id
_entity.type
_entity.pdbx_description
1 polymer ?
#
loop_
_entity_poly.entity_id
_entity_poly.type
_entity_poly.pdbx_seq_one_letter_code
_entity_poly.pdbx_strand_id
1 'polypeptide(L)'
;VFQVSTFLRLSLLGILASGPVIAQSSQRLSDGWEYHQGSLGSTWEVWRGEAASDNVTWTPVTLPHCFNARDAVDPDTRYYQGPGWYRKQLTVANPFPNGRTLLHFDGAGQFSEVFIGTAKAGDHLGGYDEWSVDITDAAAKFKAEKSVPLAVRCDNSRDAESIPSDLSDFNRYGGLYRHVTLSYVPAISLQRVHIEPVLAADGKASVKLRSRLFNPTDLSDPADLFIEITDPSGKIIHSATQKPAPWTGDREINAFEIAKPVLWSPKSPALYQCVVTLKSKHGEQRITERFGLRTVEWVKNGPFKLNGGRLLLRGTHYHEDHAGTAAAVPDEVVRETFQMMKDMGANFVRLGHHQQAPLVLDLCDELGLLVWEEIPWCRGGLGGERFQNQARDMLRNLIDQHYNHPSVILWGLGNENDWPGDFETFDKEAIRGFMTELNTLAHQLDPSRKTAIRRCDFCKDIIDVYSPSIWAGWYSGRYSEYRQSTEKAIQDTPHFFHAEYGGDSHAGRHSEDPEKFTIKVATGKGTAEVGKAYKATGGSARGSKDGDWSESYMVNLFDWHLKEQAQMPDLTGAAQWIFKDFSTPLRPENPVPYVNQKGVIERDGTRKESFYVYQSYWAEKPMIHIYGHSWPIRWGKPGEAKEVKVYSNCKQVELFVNGVSVGIKPRDVTQYPAAGLSWKVPFKAGENTLRAVAGDLVDEIKLIYQTESWGAPAKLELSELGRTSDLVTLEARVFDAKGVPCLDAAQLVSFGFTGDGKLLDNLGTASGSRKVQLANGRAKIRVQLTGTAAASVAAEGLETVLLPLKSSR
;
A
#
# COMPACT_ATOMS: atom_id res chain seq x y z
N VAL A 1 -0.94 -5.43 35.91
CA VAL A 1 0.04 -4.58 36.62
C VAL A 1 1.26 -4.50 35.71
N PHE A 2 1.31 -3.50 34.86
CA PHE A 2 2.48 -3.26 34.01
C PHE A 2 3.38 -2.22 34.66
N GLN A 3 4.62 -2.61 34.93
CA GLN A 3 5.69 -1.68 35.31
C GLN A 3 6.21 -0.96 34.06
N VAL A 4 6.11 0.37 34.08
CA VAL A 4 6.69 1.26 33.09
C VAL A 4 8.19 1.42 33.42
N SER A 5 9.06 0.92 32.54
CA SER A 5 10.51 1.18 32.61
C SER A 5 10.81 2.55 32.04
N THR A 6 11.18 3.46 32.91
CA THR A 6 11.63 4.82 32.58
C THR A 6 13.06 4.76 32.01
N PHE A 7 13.24 4.99 30.72
CA PHE A 7 14.55 5.24 30.16
C PHE A 7 14.93 6.70 30.35
N LEU A 8 15.99 6.92 31.10
CA LEU A 8 16.66 8.22 31.27
C LEU A 8 17.17 8.70 29.90
N ARG A 9 16.63 9.82 29.42
CA ARG A 9 17.23 10.58 28.33
C ARG A 9 18.34 11.46 28.92
N LEU A 10 19.60 11.17 28.59
CA LEU A 10 20.69 12.12 28.75
C LEU A 10 20.54 13.21 27.69
N SER A 11 20.16 14.39 28.14
CA SER A 11 20.20 15.62 27.33
C SER A 11 21.63 16.11 27.25
N LEU A 12 22.30 15.96 26.11
CA LEU A 12 23.49 16.75 25.81
C LEU A 12 23.01 18.18 25.48
N LEU A 13 23.25 19.12 26.39
CA LEU A 13 23.20 20.53 26.08
C LEU A 13 24.40 20.88 25.18
N GLY A 14 24.20 20.86 23.86
CA GLY A 14 25.08 21.48 22.91
C GLY A 14 24.84 23.00 22.93
N ILE A 15 25.87 23.78 23.18
CA ILE A 15 25.89 25.24 23.04
C ILE A 15 25.60 25.56 21.59
N LEU A 16 24.37 25.98 21.28
CA LEU A 16 23.99 26.53 19.98
C LEU A 16 24.62 27.93 19.86
N ALA A 17 25.71 28.03 19.07
CA ALA A 17 26.13 29.29 18.52
C ALA A 17 24.96 29.83 17.66
N SER A 18 24.45 31.03 17.99
CA SER A 18 23.44 31.75 17.24
C SER A 18 23.97 32.14 15.86
N GLY A 19 23.88 31.21 14.91
CA GLY A 19 23.91 31.52 13.48
C GLY A 19 22.64 32.25 13.08
N PRO A 20 22.64 33.04 12.00
CA PRO A 20 21.45 33.71 11.53
C PRO A 20 20.33 32.67 11.35
N VAL A 21 19.15 32.95 11.87
CA VAL A 21 17.95 32.14 11.66
C VAL A 21 17.70 32.14 10.14
N ILE A 22 18.04 31.03 9.48
CA ILE A 22 17.70 30.84 8.07
C ILE A 22 16.17 30.79 8.06
N ALA A 23 15.55 31.78 7.42
CA ALA A 23 14.10 31.79 7.25
C ALA A 23 13.66 30.45 6.62
N GLN A 24 12.61 29.86 7.18
CA GLN A 24 12.08 28.56 6.73
C GLN A 24 11.72 28.66 5.25
N SER A 25 12.45 27.96 4.39
CA SER A 25 12.31 28.04 2.93
C SER A 25 11.13 27.20 2.42
N SER A 26 10.52 26.37 3.28
CA SER A 26 9.34 25.57 2.94
C SER A 26 8.44 25.37 4.15
N GLN A 27 7.13 25.21 3.89
CA GLN A 27 6.09 24.97 4.90
C GLN A 27 5.04 24.00 4.35
N ARG A 28 4.76 22.91 5.06
CA ARG A 28 3.59 22.07 4.78
C ARG A 28 2.30 22.84 5.10
N LEU A 29 1.35 22.76 4.20
CA LEU A 29 0.05 23.44 4.31
C LEU A 29 -1.01 22.44 4.79
N SER A 30 -0.92 21.98 6.04
CA SER A 30 -1.84 20.97 6.56
C SER A 30 -3.16 21.55 7.03
N ASP A 31 -3.15 22.68 7.73
CA ASP A 31 -4.31 23.24 8.43
C ASP A 31 -4.94 24.44 7.72
N GLY A 32 -6.14 24.80 8.16
CA GLY A 32 -6.85 26.01 7.70
C GLY A 32 -7.39 25.90 6.27
N TRP A 33 -7.69 24.70 5.84
CA TRP A 33 -8.40 24.43 4.61
C TRP A 33 -9.90 24.29 4.84
N GLU A 34 -10.67 24.65 3.83
CA GLU A 34 -12.09 24.36 3.73
C GLU A 34 -12.36 23.61 2.43
N TYR A 35 -13.25 22.64 2.48
CA TYR A 35 -13.62 21.75 1.38
C TYR A 35 -15.10 21.88 1.02
N HIS A 36 -15.40 21.87 -0.28
CA HIS A 36 -16.74 21.77 -0.85
C HIS A 36 -16.79 20.66 -1.87
N GLN A 37 -17.78 19.78 -1.77
CA GLN A 37 -18.03 18.70 -2.74
C GLN A 37 -19.01 19.16 -3.80
N GLY A 38 -18.64 19.07 -5.04
CA GLY A 38 -19.48 19.42 -6.18
C GLY A 38 -18.90 20.49 -7.07
N SER A 39 -19.62 20.78 -8.16
CA SER A 39 -19.27 21.84 -9.08
C SER A 39 -19.66 23.20 -8.53
N LEU A 40 -18.80 24.19 -8.71
CA LEU A 40 -19.13 25.60 -8.60
C LEU A 40 -19.29 26.17 -10.02
N GLY A 41 -20.24 27.10 -10.23
CA GLY A 41 -20.54 27.65 -11.54
C GLY A 41 -19.35 28.44 -12.14
N SER A 42 -18.57 29.10 -11.27
CA SER A 42 -17.35 29.80 -11.64
C SER A 42 -16.40 29.97 -10.45
N THR A 43 -15.13 30.28 -10.72
CA THR A 43 -14.09 30.42 -9.67
C THR A 43 -14.33 31.56 -8.70
N TRP A 44 -15.11 32.61 -9.08
CA TRP A 44 -15.45 33.66 -8.15
C TRP A 44 -16.42 33.20 -7.05
N GLU A 45 -17.21 32.15 -7.28
CA GLU A 45 -18.10 31.56 -6.27
C GLU A 45 -17.35 30.92 -5.10
N VAL A 46 -16.10 30.50 -5.31
CA VAL A 46 -15.23 30.01 -4.24
C VAL A 46 -15.06 31.02 -3.11
N TRP A 47 -15.05 32.32 -3.47
CA TRP A 47 -14.77 33.41 -2.54
C TRP A 47 -16.03 34.23 -2.15
N ARG A 48 -17.16 33.86 -2.72
CA ARG A 48 -18.45 34.45 -2.39
C ARG A 48 -18.86 34.02 -0.97
N GLY A 49 -19.25 34.97 -0.13
CA GLY A 49 -19.72 34.68 1.23
C GLY A 49 -20.99 33.84 1.26
N GLU A 50 -21.24 33.14 2.36
CA GLU A 50 -22.38 32.23 2.56
C GLU A 50 -23.76 32.84 2.25
N ALA A 51 -23.88 34.16 2.35
CA ALA A 51 -25.13 34.87 2.07
C ALA A 51 -25.57 34.88 0.60
N ALA A 52 -24.79 34.33 -0.31
CA ALA A 52 -24.97 34.55 -1.74
C ALA A 52 -25.41 33.33 -2.55
N SER A 53 -25.38 32.09 -2.01
CA SER A 53 -25.98 30.92 -2.62
C SER A 53 -26.47 29.95 -1.54
N ASP A 54 -27.74 29.55 -1.62
CA ASP A 54 -28.40 28.74 -0.61
C ASP A 54 -27.89 27.28 -0.51
N ASN A 55 -26.88 26.87 -1.32
CA ASN A 55 -26.47 25.49 -1.47
C ASN A 55 -24.96 25.23 -1.43
N VAL A 56 -24.11 26.23 -1.16
CA VAL A 56 -22.65 26.01 -1.07
C VAL A 56 -22.21 25.90 0.38
N THR A 57 -21.91 24.68 0.83
CA THR A 57 -21.40 24.44 2.19
C THR A 57 -19.92 24.16 2.14
N TRP A 58 -19.14 24.88 2.98
CA TRP A 58 -17.72 24.65 3.17
C TRP A 58 -17.48 23.95 4.50
N THR A 59 -16.74 22.85 4.46
CA THR A 59 -16.39 22.05 5.65
C THR A 59 -14.91 22.22 5.97
N PRO A 60 -14.54 22.59 7.20
CA PRO A 60 -13.13 22.60 7.61
C PRO A 60 -12.49 21.23 7.47
N VAL A 61 -11.29 21.17 6.85
CA VAL A 61 -10.51 19.94 6.67
C VAL A 61 -9.04 20.19 6.93
N THR A 62 -8.35 19.11 7.28
CA THR A 62 -6.89 19.05 7.43
C THR A 62 -6.31 18.18 6.31
N LEU A 63 -5.20 18.58 5.72
CA LEU A 63 -4.50 17.78 4.72
C LEU A 63 -3.49 16.81 5.36
N PRO A 64 -3.33 15.63 4.79
CA PRO A 64 -3.97 15.06 3.58
C PRO A 64 -5.48 14.80 3.76
N HIS A 65 -6.27 15.03 2.71
CA HIS A 65 -7.72 14.81 2.71
C HIS A 65 -8.20 14.12 1.43
N CYS A 66 -8.84 12.96 1.59
CA CYS A 66 -9.51 12.22 0.52
C CYS A 66 -11.03 12.35 0.67
N PHE A 67 -11.72 12.89 -0.30
CA PHE A 67 -13.17 13.06 -0.19
C PHE A 67 -13.97 11.75 -0.39
N ASN A 68 -13.28 10.68 -0.84
CA ASN A 68 -13.84 9.33 -0.95
C ASN A 68 -13.53 8.43 0.27
N ALA A 69 -13.08 8.98 1.38
CA ALA A 69 -12.66 8.17 2.53
C ALA A 69 -13.77 7.28 3.12
N ARG A 70 -15.04 7.66 2.94
CA ARG A 70 -16.20 6.93 3.45
C ARG A 70 -16.94 6.14 2.39
N ASP A 71 -17.21 6.74 1.23
CA ASP A 71 -18.04 6.16 0.19
C ASP A 71 -17.35 5.02 -0.57
N ALA A 72 -16.01 4.91 -0.47
CA ALA A 72 -15.24 3.84 -1.09
C ALA A 72 -15.62 2.42 -0.62
N VAL A 73 -16.19 2.29 0.60
CA VAL A 73 -16.54 1.00 1.22
C VAL A 73 -17.94 0.99 1.83
N ASP A 74 -18.72 2.04 1.63
CA ASP A 74 -20.11 2.10 2.11
C ASP A 74 -21.07 1.59 1.02
N PRO A 75 -21.65 0.38 1.16
CA PRO A 75 -22.52 -0.18 0.14
C PRO A 75 -23.87 0.54 -0.01
N ASP A 76 -24.22 1.44 0.90
CA ASP A 76 -25.46 2.23 0.87
C ASP A 76 -25.23 3.63 0.29
N THR A 77 -23.97 4.00 0.02
CA THR A 77 -23.59 5.31 -0.52
C THR A 77 -22.99 5.14 -1.91
N ARG A 78 -23.41 5.99 -2.84
CA ARG A 78 -22.82 6.00 -4.17
C ARG A 78 -21.40 6.58 -4.09
N TYR A 79 -20.42 5.85 -4.65
CA TYR A 79 -19.07 6.34 -4.83
C TYR A 79 -19.06 7.65 -5.62
N TYR A 80 -18.53 8.70 -5.04
CA TYR A 80 -18.51 10.02 -5.67
C TYR A 80 -17.40 10.12 -6.71
N GLN A 81 -17.79 10.46 -7.92
CA GLN A 81 -16.89 10.82 -9.02
C GLN A 81 -17.29 12.21 -9.51
N GLY A 82 -16.42 13.18 -9.34
CA GLY A 82 -16.70 14.57 -9.64
C GLY A 82 -15.69 15.54 -9.02
N PRO A 83 -15.92 16.86 -9.21
CA PRO A 83 -15.04 17.87 -8.66
C PRO A 83 -15.22 18.05 -7.14
N GLY A 84 -14.09 18.30 -6.46
CA GLY A 84 -14.03 18.79 -5.09
C GLY A 84 -13.17 20.04 -5.03
N TRP A 85 -13.63 21.04 -4.33
CA TRP A 85 -12.95 22.32 -4.19
C TRP A 85 -12.36 22.49 -2.81
N TYR A 86 -11.12 22.97 -2.77
CA TYR A 86 -10.40 23.34 -1.56
C TYR A 86 -10.08 24.82 -1.61
N ARG A 87 -10.24 25.54 -0.49
CA ARG A 87 -9.83 26.94 -0.38
C ARG A 87 -9.06 27.21 0.90
N LYS A 88 -8.14 28.18 0.83
CA LYS A 88 -7.33 28.61 1.95
C LYS A 88 -6.82 30.04 1.73
N GLN A 89 -6.68 30.80 2.81
CA GLN A 89 -5.94 32.05 2.80
C GLN A 89 -4.47 31.80 3.12
N LEU A 90 -3.57 32.17 2.20
CA LEU A 90 -2.13 32.01 2.39
C LEU A 90 -1.50 33.31 2.92
N THR A 91 -0.54 33.14 3.82
CA THR A 91 0.44 34.18 4.12
C THR A 91 1.71 33.87 3.33
N VAL A 92 2.07 34.74 2.38
CA VAL A 92 3.27 34.58 1.55
C VAL A 92 4.32 35.57 2.02
N ALA A 93 5.49 35.07 2.43
CA ALA A 93 6.62 35.84 2.93
C ALA A 93 7.94 35.29 2.37
N ASN A 94 8.15 35.49 1.05
CA ASN A 94 9.36 35.02 0.40
C ASN A 94 10.60 35.78 0.91
N PRO A 95 11.59 35.12 1.52
CA PRO A 95 12.77 35.77 2.08
C PRO A 95 13.79 36.17 1.01
N PHE A 96 13.66 35.68 -0.23
CA PHE A 96 14.62 35.91 -1.30
C PHE A 96 14.22 37.13 -2.16
N PRO A 97 15.12 38.08 -2.38
CA PRO A 97 14.88 39.19 -3.30
C PRO A 97 14.62 38.64 -4.73
N ASN A 98 13.44 38.98 -5.29
CA ASN A 98 12.98 38.48 -6.58
C ASN A 98 12.88 36.94 -6.65
N GLY A 99 12.83 36.27 -5.50
CA GLY A 99 12.68 34.84 -5.42
C GLY A 99 11.33 34.34 -5.92
N ARG A 100 11.24 33.04 -6.18
CA ARG A 100 10.01 32.40 -6.66
C ARG A 100 9.28 31.71 -5.51
N THR A 101 7.95 31.70 -5.60
CA THR A 101 7.05 31.08 -4.62
C THR A 101 6.33 29.94 -5.30
N LEU A 102 6.57 28.73 -4.85
CA LEU A 102 6.08 27.50 -5.46
C LEU A 102 5.09 26.80 -4.54
N LEU A 103 4.00 26.31 -5.09
CA LEU A 103 3.17 25.28 -4.46
C LEU A 103 3.61 23.92 -5.03
N HIS A 104 4.04 23.05 -4.15
CA HIS A 104 4.43 21.68 -4.48
C HIS A 104 3.40 20.70 -3.95
N PHE A 105 2.97 19.75 -4.77
CA PHE A 105 2.02 18.69 -4.46
C PHE A 105 2.72 17.33 -4.60
N ASP A 106 2.68 16.53 -3.56
CA ASP A 106 3.19 15.14 -3.61
C ASP A 106 2.27 14.22 -4.43
N GLY A 107 1.07 14.71 -4.77
CA GLY A 107 0.03 14.06 -5.57
C GLY A 107 -1.35 14.61 -5.21
N ALA A 108 -2.24 14.72 -6.21
CA ALA A 108 -3.61 15.20 -6.04
C ALA A 108 -4.51 14.66 -7.17
N GLY A 109 -5.66 14.19 -6.83
CA GLY A 109 -6.36 13.35 -7.78
C GLY A 109 -7.70 13.82 -8.34
N GLN A 110 -7.91 13.45 -9.60
CA GLN A 110 -7.00 12.90 -10.64
C GLN A 110 -6.60 13.99 -11.63
N PHE A 111 -7.44 14.99 -11.85
CA PHE A 111 -7.16 16.24 -12.54
C PHE A 111 -7.25 17.38 -11.54
N SER A 112 -6.20 18.18 -11.44
CA SER A 112 -6.10 19.25 -10.46
C SER A 112 -5.86 20.59 -11.12
N GLU A 113 -6.54 21.65 -10.62
CA GLU A 113 -6.38 23.02 -11.07
C GLU A 113 -6.14 23.93 -9.87
N VAL A 114 -5.14 24.81 -9.97
CA VAL A 114 -4.75 25.78 -8.92
C VAL A 114 -5.14 27.19 -9.36
N PHE A 115 -5.80 27.90 -8.45
CA PHE A 115 -6.24 29.28 -8.67
C PHE A 115 -5.70 30.20 -7.56
N ILE A 116 -5.21 31.37 -7.93
CA ILE A 116 -4.88 32.47 -7.03
C ILE A 116 -5.91 33.58 -7.25
N GLY A 117 -6.74 33.82 -6.23
CA GLY A 117 -7.97 34.56 -6.44
C GLY A 117 -8.90 33.81 -7.40
N THR A 118 -9.22 34.45 -8.52
CA THR A 118 -10.02 33.83 -9.60
C THR A 118 -9.19 33.43 -10.82
N ALA A 119 -7.90 33.72 -10.83
CA ALA A 119 -7.01 33.43 -11.96
C ALA A 119 -6.39 32.04 -11.81
N LYS A 120 -6.47 31.23 -12.86
CA LYS A 120 -5.78 29.94 -12.92
C LYS A 120 -4.27 30.17 -12.95
N ALA A 121 -3.57 29.52 -12.04
CA ALA A 121 -2.11 29.58 -11.91
C ALA A 121 -1.43 28.35 -12.53
N GLY A 122 -2.09 27.22 -12.56
CA GLY A 122 -1.60 25.97 -13.15
C GLY A 122 -2.59 24.83 -13.05
N ASP A 123 -2.28 23.74 -13.70
CA ASP A 123 -3.03 22.48 -13.62
C ASP A 123 -2.11 21.26 -13.76
N HIS A 124 -2.65 20.08 -13.44
CA HIS A 124 -1.96 18.81 -13.59
C HIS A 124 -2.95 17.68 -13.87
N LEU A 125 -2.61 16.82 -14.84
CA LEU A 125 -3.33 15.57 -15.13
C LEU A 125 -2.49 14.39 -14.65
N GLY A 126 -2.88 13.84 -13.51
CA GLY A 126 -2.21 12.72 -12.86
C GLY A 126 -2.42 12.82 -11.34
N GLY A 127 -2.83 11.71 -10.72
CA GLY A 127 -3.11 11.71 -9.28
C GLY A 127 -1.87 11.40 -8.43
N TYR A 128 -0.82 10.84 -9.01
CA TYR A 128 0.16 10.09 -8.23
C TYR A 128 1.60 10.58 -8.35
N ASP A 129 1.93 11.37 -9.34
CA ASP A 129 3.25 11.98 -9.51
C ASP A 129 3.32 13.36 -8.85
N GLU A 130 4.53 13.77 -8.47
CA GLU A 130 4.76 15.08 -7.87
C GLU A 130 4.73 16.17 -8.93
N TRP A 131 4.20 17.33 -8.57
CA TRP A 131 4.17 18.50 -9.45
C TRP A 131 4.21 19.82 -8.67
N SER A 132 4.58 20.90 -9.34
CA SER A 132 4.71 22.22 -8.73
C SER A 132 4.10 23.31 -9.60
N VAL A 133 3.53 24.32 -8.95
CA VAL A 133 3.00 25.54 -9.59
C VAL A 133 3.73 26.74 -9.06
N ASP A 134 4.27 27.55 -9.96
CA ASP A 134 4.84 28.85 -9.60
C ASP A 134 3.72 29.91 -9.49
N ILE A 135 3.46 30.34 -8.26
CA ILE A 135 2.41 31.31 -7.95
C ILE A 135 2.94 32.74 -7.75
N THR A 136 4.23 33.00 -7.99
CA THR A 136 4.91 34.26 -7.66
C THR A 136 4.17 35.49 -8.20
N ASP A 137 3.93 35.51 -9.51
CA ASP A 137 3.36 36.67 -10.19
C ASP A 137 1.87 36.84 -9.87
N ALA A 138 1.16 35.72 -9.65
CA ALA A 138 -0.24 35.73 -9.24
C ALA A 138 -0.39 36.24 -7.80
N ALA A 139 0.44 35.74 -6.88
CA ALA A 139 0.42 36.13 -5.47
C ALA A 139 0.85 37.61 -5.27
N ALA A 140 1.75 38.13 -6.12
CA ALA A 140 2.18 39.52 -6.03
C ALA A 140 1.04 40.54 -6.17
N LYS A 141 -0.06 40.17 -6.83
CA LYS A 141 -1.28 41.01 -6.97
C LYS A 141 -1.99 41.26 -5.65
N PHE A 142 -1.79 40.40 -4.65
CA PHE A 142 -2.41 40.48 -3.30
C PHE A 142 -1.45 40.98 -2.22
N LYS A 143 -0.29 41.50 -2.59
CA LYS A 143 0.74 41.99 -1.64
C LYS A 143 0.20 43.06 -0.66
N ALA A 144 -0.70 43.92 -1.10
CA ALA A 144 -1.29 44.93 -0.26
C ALA A 144 -2.25 44.35 0.81
N GLU A 145 -2.87 43.23 0.53
CA GLU A 145 -3.86 42.58 1.39
C GLU A 145 -3.23 41.65 2.44
N LYS A 146 -1.92 41.40 2.33
CA LYS A 146 -1.16 40.48 3.20
C LYS A 146 -1.73 39.04 3.26
N SER A 147 -2.66 38.71 2.39
CA SER A 147 -3.35 37.44 2.32
C SER A 147 -3.60 37.10 0.87
N VAL A 148 -3.19 35.90 0.46
CA VAL A 148 -3.31 35.39 -0.90
C VAL A 148 -4.40 34.31 -0.95
N PRO A 149 -5.52 34.53 -1.65
CA PRO A 149 -6.60 33.54 -1.74
C PRO A 149 -6.20 32.42 -2.69
N LEU A 150 -5.99 31.22 -2.12
CA LEU A 150 -5.67 29.99 -2.84
C LEU A 150 -6.90 29.10 -2.94
N ALA A 151 -7.24 28.66 -4.15
CA ALA A 151 -8.18 27.59 -4.37
C ALA A 151 -7.56 26.46 -5.21
N VAL A 152 -7.93 25.22 -4.89
CA VAL A 152 -7.55 24.03 -5.66
C VAL A 152 -8.81 23.23 -5.97
N ARG A 153 -9.01 22.91 -7.24
CA ARG A 153 -10.04 21.99 -7.70
C ARG A 153 -9.41 20.65 -8.00
N CYS A 154 -9.91 19.58 -7.39
CA CYS A 154 -9.54 18.20 -7.71
C CYS A 154 -10.76 17.49 -8.29
N ASP A 155 -10.60 16.73 -9.38
CA ASP A 155 -11.68 16.04 -10.05
C ASP A 155 -11.29 14.60 -10.37
N ASN A 156 -12.05 13.63 -9.82
CA ASN A 156 -11.89 12.21 -10.07
C ASN A 156 -12.97 11.64 -11.01
N SER A 157 -13.64 12.47 -11.78
CA SER A 157 -14.63 12.04 -12.78
C SER A 157 -14.05 10.98 -13.72
N ARG A 158 -14.93 10.05 -14.11
CA ARG A 158 -14.56 9.02 -15.09
C ARG A 158 -14.14 9.68 -16.42
N ASP A 159 -12.97 9.25 -16.90
CA ASP A 159 -12.43 9.70 -18.16
C ASP A 159 -11.61 8.56 -18.79
N ALA A 160 -12.10 7.96 -19.88
CA ALA A 160 -11.42 6.87 -20.57
C ALA A 160 -10.08 7.30 -21.21
N GLU A 161 -9.94 8.60 -21.54
CA GLU A 161 -8.70 9.19 -22.07
C GLU A 161 -7.72 9.61 -20.96
N SER A 162 -7.85 9.03 -19.75
CA SER A 162 -6.93 9.25 -18.64
C SER A 162 -6.59 7.94 -17.91
N ILE A 163 -5.40 7.85 -17.35
CA ILE A 163 -4.94 6.73 -16.53
C ILE A 163 -4.92 7.13 -15.05
N PRO A 164 -5.26 6.19 -14.13
CA PRO A 164 -5.67 4.81 -14.35
C PRO A 164 -7.09 4.65 -14.87
N SER A 165 -7.36 3.49 -15.49
CA SER A 165 -8.69 3.07 -15.90
C SER A 165 -9.61 2.79 -14.68
N ASP A 166 -10.92 3.06 -14.81
CA ASP A 166 -11.92 2.63 -13.83
C ASP A 166 -12.10 1.09 -13.76
N LEU A 167 -11.53 0.36 -14.72
CA LEU A 167 -11.46 -1.10 -14.71
C LEU A 167 -10.29 -1.64 -13.89
N SER A 168 -9.43 -0.77 -13.37
CA SER A 168 -8.41 -1.13 -12.40
C SER A 168 -9.05 -1.63 -11.10
N ASP A 169 -8.49 -2.69 -10.50
CA ASP A 169 -9.05 -3.28 -9.28
C ASP A 169 -8.66 -2.46 -8.03
N PHE A 170 -8.79 -1.13 -8.12
CA PHE A 170 -8.62 -0.17 -7.02
C PHE A 170 -9.39 1.12 -7.31
N ASN A 171 -9.62 1.94 -6.27
CA ASN A 171 -10.37 3.19 -6.41
C ASN A 171 -9.52 4.32 -7.02
N ARG A 172 -10.13 5.08 -7.93
CA ARG A 172 -9.61 6.39 -8.37
C ARG A 172 -10.07 7.43 -7.36
N TYR A 173 -9.23 7.67 -6.37
CA TYR A 173 -9.53 8.62 -5.31
C TYR A 173 -9.47 10.07 -5.78
N GLY A 174 -10.25 10.93 -5.12
CA GLY A 174 -10.21 12.36 -5.33
C GLY A 174 -9.81 13.14 -4.08
N GLY A 175 -9.18 14.28 -4.31
CA GLY A 175 -8.79 15.22 -3.27
C GLY A 175 -7.31 15.54 -3.20
N LEU A 176 -6.96 16.34 -2.18
CA LEU A 176 -5.57 16.61 -1.79
C LEU A 176 -5.14 15.55 -0.78
N TYR A 177 -5.01 14.31 -1.26
CA TYR A 177 -4.76 13.14 -0.43
C TYR A 177 -3.28 12.88 -0.12
N ARG A 178 -2.37 13.72 -0.62
CA ARG A 178 -0.97 13.80 -0.21
C ARG A 178 -0.62 15.21 0.25
N HIS A 179 0.61 15.42 0.69
CA HIS A 179 1.01 16.73 1.22
C HIS A 179 1.05 17.82 0.15
N VAL A 180 0.74 19.03 0.58
CA VAL A 180 0.93 20.26 -0.18
C VAL A 180 1.92 21.14 0.57
N THR A 181 2.96 21.61 -0.11
CA THR A 181 4.05 22.39 0.47
C THR A 181 4.18 23.73 -0.25
N LEU A 182 4.21 24.81 0.52
CA LEU A 182 4.59 26.13 0.04
C LEU A 182 6.11 26.29 0.18
N SER A 183 6.79 26.54 -0.92
CA SER A 183 8.25 26.65 -0.96
C SER A 183 8.70 27.99 -1.52
N TYR A 184 9.77 28.53 -0.96
CA TYR A 184 10.44 29.73 -1.44
C TYR A 184 11.82 29.36 -1.97
N VAL A 185 12.14 29.80 -3.17
CA VAL A 185 13.43 29.57 -3.79
C VAL A 185 14.02 30.86 -4.35
N PRO A 186 15.35 31.00 -4.41
CA PRO A 186 16.01 32.10 -5.12
C PRO A 186 15.60 32.16 -6.59
N ALA A 187 15.76 33.33 -7.23
CA ALA A 187 15.41 33.53 -8.64
C ALA A 187 16.19 32.60 -9.61
N ILE A 188 17.41 32.20 -9.21
CA ILE A 188 18.16 31.08 -9.81
C ILE A 188 18.33 30.04 -8.73
N SER A 189 17.79 28.85 -8.94
CA SER A 189 17.79 27.78 -7.94
C SER A 189 18.01 26.40 -8.60
N LEU A 190 18.39 25.42 -7.79
CA LEU A 190 18.45 24.02 -8.21
C LEU A 190 17.04 23.45 -8.31
N GLN A 191 16.69 22.82 -9.42
CA GLN A 191 15.43 22.11 -9.57
C GLN A 191 15.58 20.63 -9.18
N ARG A 192 16.66 19.99 -9.61
CA ARG A 192 16.92 18.56 -9.40
C ARG A 192 18.42 18.30 -9.32
N VAL A 193 18.80 17.29 -8.55
CA VAL A 193 20.15 16.71 -8.49
C VAL A 193 20.04 15.21 -8.67
N HIS A 194 20.60 14.67 -9.74
CA HIS A 194 20.68 13.23 -10.00
C HIS A 194 22.09 12.72 -9.66
N ILE A 195 22.13 11.55 -9.06
CA ILE A 195 23.37 10.89 -8.63
C ILE A 195 23.47 9.55 -9.35
N GLU A 196 24.53 9.38 -10.12
CA GLU A 196 24.78 8.21 -10.96
C GLU A 196 25.98 7.41 -10.44
N PRO A 197 25.79 6.48 -9.51
CA PRO A 197 26.85 5.63 -9.02
C PRO A 197 27.06 4.42 -9.94
N VAL A 198 28.30 4.13 -10.26
CA VAL A 198 28.71 2.93 -11.02
C VAL A 198 29.79 2.21 -10.26
N LEU A 199 29.56 0.94 -9.91
CA LEU A 199 30.57 0.07 -9.33
C LEU A 199 31.41 -0.57 -10.42
N ALA A 200 32.70 -0.39 -10.32
CA ALA A 200 33.67 -1.03 -11.22
C ALA A 200 34.03 -2.45 -10.73
N ALA A 201 34.57 -3.27 -11.64
CA ALA A 201 34.99 -4.63 -11.33
C ALA A 201 36.15 -4.70 -10.29
N ASP A 202 36.94 -3.62 -10.16
CA ASP A 202 37.99 -3.51 -9.14
C ASP A 202 37.46 -3.16 -7.73
N GLY A 203 36.13 -3.03 -7.59
CA GLY A 203 35.48 -2.72 -6.32
C GLY A 203 35.40 -1.25 -5.93
N LYS A 204 35.86 -0.34 -6.78
CA LYS A 204 35.67 1.09 -6.61
C LYS A 204 34.33 1.53 -7.17
N ALA A 205 33.82 2.67 -6.72
CA ALA A 205 32.68 3.32 -7.32
C ALA A 205 33.06 4.66 -7.96
N SER A 206 32.63 4.89 -9.19
CA SER A 206 32.57 6.22 -9.78
C SER A 206 31.20 6.80 -9.59
N VAL A 207 31.12 8.08 -9.24
CA VAL A 207 29.84 8.78 -9.00
C VAL A 207 29.84 10.05 -9.83
N LYS A 208 28.82 10.20 -10.68
CA LYS A 208 28.56 11.43 -11.42
C LYS A 208 27.36 12.15 -10.82
N LEU A 209 27.44 13.46 -10.76
CA LEU A 209 26.35 14.32 -10.32
C LEU A 209 25.87 15.15 -11.51
N ARG A 210 24.58 15.08 -11.81
CA ARG A 210 23.91 15.96 -12.76
C ARG A 210 22.92 16.85 -12.04
N SER A 211 22.70 18.06 -12.52
CA SER A 211 21.71 18.97 -11.97
C SER A 211 21.02 19.78 -13.06
N ARG A 212 19.78 20.14 -12.72
CA ARG A 212 18.93 21.05 -13.52
C ARG A 212 18.64 22.29 -12.69
N LEU A 213 18.68 23.46 -13.33
CA LEU A 213 18.30 24.72 -12.69
C LEU A 213 16.83 25.08 -12.95
N PHE A 214 16.23 25.70 -11.96
CA PHE A 214 15.01 26.46 -12.10
C PHE A 214 15.36 27.93 -12.23
N ASN A 215 15.26 28.51 -13.44
CA ASN A 215 15.62 29.88 -13.81
C ASN A 215 14.61 30.41 -14.83
N PRO A 216 13.33 30.60 -14.42
CA PRO A 216 12.23 30.91 -15.34
C PRO A 216 12.33 32.29 -15.99
N THR A 217 13.18 33.18 -15.47
CA THR A 217 13.40 34.52 -16.02
C THR A 217 14.73 34.67 -16.77
N ASP A 218 15.38 33.58 -17.06
CA ASP A 218 16.63 33.48 -17.84
C ASP A 218 17.73 34.46 -17.39
N LEU A 219 17.95 34.49 -16.07
CA LEU A 219 19.00 35.31 -15.46
C LEU A 219 20.38 34.72 -15.76
N SER A 220 21.35 35.59 -16.07
CA SER A 220 22.72 35.21 -16.43
C SER A 220 23.74 35.36 -15.29
N ASP A 221 23.28 35.69 -14.08
CA ASP A 221 24.17 35.97 -12.95
C ASP A 221 24.90 34.70 -12.50
N PRO A 222 26.24 34.77 -12.31
CA PRO A 222 27.02 33.61 -11.87
C PRO A 222 26.66 33.22 -10.43
N ALA A 223 26.83 31.94 -10.14
CA ALA A 223 26.59 31.38 -8.82
C ALA A 223 27.79 30.55 -8.36
N ASP A 224 28.06 30.56 -7.05
CA ASP A 224 28.97 29.58 -6.44
C ASP A 224 28.19 28.30 -6.18
N LEU A 225 28.74 27.16 -6.60
CA LEU A 225 28.18 25.82 -6.42
C LEU A 225 29.13 25.05 -5.48
N PHE A 226 28.62 24.66 -4.30
CA PHE A 226 29.31 23.84 -3.32
C PHE A 226 28.71 22.45 -3.28
N ILE A 227 29.55 21.44 -3.32
CA ILE A 227 29.16 20.04 -3.28
C ILE A 227 29.90 19.37 -2.11
N GLU A 228 29.13 18.64 -1.30
CA GLU A 228 29.67 17.86 -0.18
C GLU A 228 29.02 16.48 -0.17
N ILE A 229 29.84 15.43 -0.06
CA ILE A 229 29.39 14.05 0.03
C ILE A 229 29.84 13.48 1.37
N THR A 230 28.90 12.90 2.11
CA THR A 230 29.18 12.14 3.33
C THR A 230 28.91 10.66 3.13
N ASP A 231 29.73 9.84 3.76
CA ASP A 231 29.53 8.40 3.79
C ASP A 231 28.44 8.01 4.84
N PRO A 232 28.03 6.73 4.91
CA PRO A 232 27.02 6.27 5.87
C PRO A 232 27.38 6.47 7.35
N SER A 233 28.64 6.78 7.67
CA SER A 233 29.08 7.13 9.02
C SER A 233 28.99 8.64 9.33
N GLY A 234 28.61 9.46 8.33
CA GLY A 234 28.56 10.92 8.44
C GLY A 234 29.90 11.61 8.16
N LYS A 235 30.92 10.88 7.70
CA LYS A 235 32.22 11.44 7.35
C LYS A 235 32.19 12.05 5.96
N ILE A 236 32.68 13.29 5.80
CA ILE A 236 32.90 13.91 4.48
C ILE A 236 33.99 13.13 3.73
N ILE A 237 33.66 12.65 2.55
CA ILE A 237 34.53 11.87 1.66
C ILE A 237 34.88 12.60 0.36
N HIS A 238 34.07 13.60 -0.01
CA HIS A 238 34.35 14.44 -1.18
C HIS A 238 33.77 15.83 -0.97
N SER A 239 34.48 16.85 -1.44
CA SER A 239 34.02 18.23 -1.47
C SER A 239 34.55 18.92 -2.74
N ALA A 240 33.70 19.73 -3.36
CA ALA A 240 34.05 20.52 -4.54
C ALA A 240 33.42 21.90 -4.51
N THR A 241 34.08 22.86 -5.12
CA THR A 241 33.54 24.21 -5.33
C THR A 241 33.74 24.62 -6.78
N GLN A 242 32.70 25.18 -7.40
CA GLN A 242 32.69 25.62 -8.78
C GLN A 242 31.99 26.97 -8.89
N LYS A 243 32.23 27.68 -10.00
CA LYS A 243 31.54 28.94 -10.33
C LYS A 243 30.93 28.85 -11.74
N PRO A 244 29.94 28.04 -11.97
CA PRO A 244 29.30 27.92 -13.28
C PRO A 244 28.48 29.16 -13.61
N ALA A 245 28.44 29.49 -14.92
CA ALA A 245 27.31 30.29 -15.41
C ALA A 245 26.03 29.47 -15.35
N PRO A 246 24.85 30.07 -15.23
CA PRO A 246 23.59 29.36 -15.33
C PRO A 246 23.50 28.51 -16.61
N TRP A 247 22.78 27.39 -16.51
CA TRP A 247 22.64 26.44 -17.62
C TRP A 247 21.17 26.01 -17.79
N THR A 248 20.87 25.48 -18.95
CA THR A 248 19.56 24.93 -19.30
C THR A 248 19.68 23.42 -19.43
N GLY A 249 18.63 22.69 -19.03
CA GLY A 249 18.58 21.22 -19.03
C GLY A 249 19.49 20.58 -17.97
N ASP A 250 19.68 19.28 -18.10
CA ASP A 250 20.54 18.52 -17.19
C ASP A 250 22.02 18.71 -17.58
N ARG A 251 22.84 19.02 -16.59
CA ARG A 251 24.29 19.23 -16.75
C ARG A 251 25.05 18.43 -15.72
N GLU A 252 26.15 17.78 -16.12
CA GLU A 252 27.11 17.23 -15.19
C GLU A 252 27.80 18.37 -14.41
N ILE A 253 27.65 18.35 -13.08
CA ILE A 253 28.20 19.35 -12.17
C ILE A 253 29.40 18.84 -11.41
N ASN A 254 29.61 17.54 -11.27
CA ASN A 254 30.77 16.93 -10.64
C ASN A 254 30.87 15.44 -10.97
N ALA A 255 32.11 14.91 -10.85
CA ALA A 255 32.38 13.48 -10.84
C ALA A 255 33.54 13.18 -9.86
N PHE A 256 33.43 12.04 -9.13
CA PHE A 256 34.46 11.62 -8.16
C PHE A 256 34.45 10.09 -8.01
N GLU A 257 35.50 9.58 -7.31
CA GLU A 257 35.63 8.15 -7.04
C GLU A 257 35.55 7.86 -5.53
N ILE A 258 34.95 6.71 -5.18
CA ILE A 258 34.95 6.14 -3.84
C ILE A 258 35.77 4.85 -3.87
N ALA A 259 36.95 4.88 -3.27
CA ALA A 259 37.89 3.76 -3.34
C ALA A 259 37.42 2.50 -2.57
N LYS A 260 36.66 2.68 -1.49
CA LYS A 260 36.10 1.58 -0.67
C LYS A 260 34.64 1.87 -0.35
N PRO A 261 33.73 1.61 -1.31
CA PRO A 261 32.32 1.89 -1.12
C PRO A 261 31.68 0.95 -0.10
N VAL A 262 30.80 1.50 0.76
CA VAL A 262 29.87 0.72 1.58
C VAL A 262 28.63 0.45 0.76
N LEU A 263 28.32 -0.83 0.53
CA LEU A 263 27.23 -1.22 -0.35
C LEU A 263 25.90 -1.23 0.37
N TRP A 264 24.86 -0.73 -0.30
CA TRP A 264 23.47 -0.82 0.15
C TRP A 264 22.91 -2.24 -0.09
N SER A 265 22.17 -2.76 0.89
CA SER A 265 21.44 -4.03 0.77
C SER A 265 20.31 -4.11 1.79
N PRO A 266 19.35 -5.05 1.66
CA PRO A 266 18.29 -5.28 2.65
C PRO A 266 18.76 -5.52 4.08
N LYS A 267 19.96 -6.08 4.26
CA LYS A 267 20.58 -6.33 5.58
C LYS A 267 21.39 -5.15 6.10
N SER A 268 21.89 -4.32 5.20
CA SER A 268 22.72 -3.15 5.53
C SER A 268 22.34 -2.02 4.57
N PRO A 269 21.27 -1.27 4.86
CA PRO A 269 20.76 -0.21 3.99
C PRO A 269 21.61 1.06 4.13
N ALA A 270 22.87 0.98 3.69
CA ALA A 270 23.87 2.03 3.80
C ALA A 270 23.59 3.17 2.81
N LEU A 271 23.29 4.36 3.32
CA LEU A 271 22.98 5.55 2.54
C LEU A 271 24.07 6.60 2.66
N TYR A 272 24.55 7.09 1.53
CA TYR A 272 25.37 8.27 1.40
C TYR A 272 24.47 9.51 1.32
N GLN A 273 25.01 10.67 1.69
CA GLN A 273 24.32 11.94 1.54
C GLN A 273 25.10 12.85 0.60
N CYS A 274 24.42 13.47 -0.33
CA CYS A 274 24.92 14.49 -1.23
C CYS A 274 24.24 15.81 -0.91
N VAL A 275 25.03 16.83 -0.57
CA VAL A 275 24.56 18.18 -0.34
C VAL A 275 25.09 19.07 -1.44
N VAL A 276 24.17 19.71 -2.16
CA VAL A 276 24.49 20.69 -3.20
C VAL A 276 23.94 22.05 -2.77
N THR A 277 24.82 23.03 -2.62
CA THR A 277 24.46 24.41 -2.28
C THR A 277 24.77 25.33 -3.44
N LEU A 278 23.76 26.04 -3.93
CA LEU A 278 23.87 27.08 -4.95
C LEU A 278 23.73 28.45 -4.28
N LYS A 279 24.74 29.31 -4.42
CA LYS A 279 24.77 30.63 -3.83
C LYS A 279 25.01 31.69 -4.90
N SER A 280 24.12 32.64 -5.00
CA SER A 280 24.18 33.77 -5.92
C SER A 280 23.82 35.07 -5.23
N LYS A 281 23.83 36.19 -5.94
CA LYS A 281 23.31 37.46 -5.43
C LYS A 281 21.81 37.43 -5.14
N HIS A 282 21.08 36.44 -5.67
CA HIS A 282 19.64 36.25 -5.48
C HIS A 282 19.30 35.45 -4.22
N GLY A 283 20.28 34.85 -3.58
CA GLY A 283 20.11 34.03 -2.38
C GLY A 283 20.91 32.73 -2.43
N GLU A 284 20.72 31.92 -1.41
CA GLU A 284 21.33 30.62 -1.25
C GLU A 284 20.24 29.54 -1.13
N GLN A 285 20.41 28.43 -1.87
CA GLN A 285 19.57 27.26 -1.76
C GLN A 285 20.45 26.03 -1.54
N ARG A 286 19.98 25.13 -0.69
CA ARG A 286 20.62 23.85 -0.41
C ARG A 286 19.65 22.73 -0.72
N ILE A 287 20.08 21.75 -1.54
CA ILE A 287 19.41 20.48 -1.76
C ILE A 287 20.25 19.38 -1.10
N THR A 288 19.56 18.47 -0.44
CA THR A 288 20.16 17.28 0.18
C THR A 288 19.51 16.05 -0.41
N GLU A 289 20.29 15.22 -1.05
CA GLU A 289 19.86 13.94 -1.66
C GLU A 289 20.55 12.77 -0.96
N ARG A 290 19.88 11.64 -0.90
CA ARG A 290 20.47 10.38 -0.42
C ARG A 290 20.65 9.42 -1.60
N PHE A 291 21.66 8.58 -1.52
CA PHE A 291 21.91 7.55 -2.52
C PHE A 291 22.61 6.34 -1.91
N GLY A 292 22.52 5.21 -2.57
CA GLY A 292 23.19 3.98 -2.17
C GLY A 292 23.96 3.35 -3.32
N LEU A 293 24.97 2.58 -2.99
CA LEU A 293 25.86 1.89 -3.94
C LEU A 293 25.52 0.42 -3.97
N ARG A 294 25.12 -0.12 -5.12
CA ARG A 294 24.79 -1.53 -5.30
C ARG A 294 25.00 -1.99 -6.73
N THR A 295 25.10 -3.30 -6.93
CA THR A 295 24.97 -3.95 -8.24
C THR A 295 23.78 -4.87 -8.27
N VAL A 296 23.07 -4.91 -9.39
CA VAL A 296 21.91 -5.75 -9.63
C VAL A 296 22.17 -6.62 -10.86
N GLU A 297 21.93 -7.93 -10.75
CA GLU A 297 22.06 -8.88 -11.87
C GLU A 297 20.80 -9.75 -11.95
N TRP A 298 20.17 -9.74 -13.11
CA TRP A 298 19.08 -10.64 -13.47
C TRP A 298 19.66 -11.78 -14.30
N VAL A 299 19.80 -12.97 -13.72
CA VAL A 299 20.36 -14.12 -14.42
C VAL A 299 19.31 -14.68 -15.37
N LYS A 300 19.71 -14.95 -16.62
CA LYS A 300 18.81 -15.53 -17.62
C LYS A 300 18.30 -16.91 -17.14
N ASN A 301 16.98 -17.07 -17.08
CA ASN A 301 16.28 -18.27 -16.59
C ASN A 301 16.76 -18.72 -15.20
N GLY A 302 17.17 -17.77 -14.35
CA GLY A 302 17.80 -18.05 -13.08
C GLY A 302 17.54 -17.00 -12.03
N PRO A 303 18.31 -17.03 -10.91
CA PRO A 303 18.03 -16.20 -9.75
C PRO A 303 18.38 -14.72 -9.96
N PHE A 304 17.90 -13.91 -9.05
CA PHE A 304 18.35 -12.53 -8.86
C PHE A 304 19.60 -12.49 -7.98
N LYS A 305 20.55 -11.60 -8.32
CA LYS A 305 21.72 -11.34 -7.50
C LYS A 305 21.82 -9.86 -7.15
N LEU A 306 22.16 -9.58 -5.90
CA LEU A 306 22.50 -8.26 -5.38
C LEU A 306 23.94 -8.28 -4.88
N ASN A 307 24.76 -7.32 -5.31
CA ASN A 307 26.16 -7.22 -4.93
C ASN A 307 26.95 -8.52 -5.14
N GLY A 308 26.66 -9.20 -6.27
CA GLY A 308 27.28 -10.49 -6.66
C GLY A 308 26.73 -11.73 -5.95
N GLY A 309 25.94 -11.57 -4.88
CA GLY A 309 25.33 -12.68 -4.14
C GLY A 309 23.88 -12.97 -4.57
N ARG A 310 23.48 -14.27 -4.58
CA ARG A 310 22.09 -14.65 -4.78
C ARG A 310 21.21 -14.04 -3.68
N LEU A 311 20.09 -13.41 -4.07
CA LEU A 311 19.07 -12.91 -3.16
C LEU A 311 17.69 -13.36 -3.66
N LEU A 312 17.00 -14.20 -2.88
CA LEU A 312 15.59 -14.49 -3.14
C LEU A 312 14.76 -13.26 -2.77
N LEU A 313 14.07 -12.67 -3.74
CA LEU A 313 13.18 -11.54 -3.50
C LEU A 313 11.90 -12.04 -2.81
N ARG A 314 11.74 -11.68 -1.54
CA ARG A 314 10.60 -12.04 -0.67
C ARG A 314 9.68 -10.83 -0.60
N GLY A 315 8.66 -10.83 -1.46
CA GLY A 315 7.92 -9.63 -1.76
C GLY A 315 6.46 -9.65 -1.37
N THR A 316 5.94 -8.46 -1.23
CA THR A 316 4.53 -8.14 -1.15
C THR A 316 4.23 -6.87 -1.95
N HIS A 317 2.97 -6.38 -1.91
CA HIS A 317 2.55 -5.16 -2.60
C HIS A 317 2.04 -4.13 -1.61
N TYR A 318 2.02 -2.88 -2.05
CA TYR A 318 1.43 -1.77 -1.32
C TYR A 318 0.46 -1.00 -2.21
N HIS A 319 -0.78 -0.83 -1.73
CA HIS A 319 -1.72 0.18 -2.20
C HIS A 319 -1.85 1.29 -1.16
N GLU A 320 -1.92 2.53 -1.61
CA GLU A 320 -2.16 3.70 -0.78
C GLU A 320 -3.63 3.77 -0.38
N ASP A 321 -3.99 2.95 0.61
CA ASP A 321 -5.35 2.86 1.15
C ASP A 321 -5.32 2.47 2.63
N HIS A 322 -6.15 3.12 3.44
CA HIS A 322 -6.30 2.82 4.87
C HIS A 322 -7.73 3.04 5.33
N ALA A 323 -8.15 2.25 6.32
CA ALA A 323 -9.47 2.32 6.92
C ALA A 323 -9.76 3.74 7.47
N GLY A 324 -10.86 4.33 7.03
CA GLY A 324 -11.31 5.65 7.48
C GLY A 324 -10.67 6.86 6.79
N THR A 325 -9.56 6.69 6.08
CA THR A 325 -8.84 7.78 5.40
C THR A 325 -8.66 7.56 3.89
N ALA A 326 -8.86 6.33 3.42
CA ALA A 326 -8.58 5.93 2.04
C ALA A 326 -7.14 6.34 1.63
N ALA A 327 -6.96 7.02 0.48
CA ALA A 327 -5.63 7.43 0.02
C ALA A 327 -4.95 8.51 0.89
N ALA A 328 -5.70 9.22 1.74
CA ALA A 328 -5.12 10.20 2.67
C ALA A 328 -4.47 9.52 3.89
N VAL A 329 -3.53 8.61 3.64
CA VAL A 329 -2.89 7.81 4.69
C VAL A 329 -1.93 8.68 5.51
N PRO A 330 -2.10 8.76 6.85
CA PRO A 330 -1.17 9.51 7.71
C PRO A 330 0.26 8.96 7.66
N ASP A 331 1.27 9.85 7.75
CA ASP A 331 2.70 9.48 7.68
C ASP A 331 3.07 8.38 8.70
N GLU A 332 2.54 8.42 9.92
CA GLU A 332 2.76 7.42 10.95
C GLU A 332 2.21 6.04 10.56
N VAL A 333 1.04 5.99 9.92
CA VAL A 333 0.44 4.73 9.44
C VAL A 333 1.26 4.15 8.28
N VAL A 334 1.78 4.99 7.40
CA VAL A 334 2.71 4.57 6.34
C VAL A 334 3.96 3.93 6.98
N ARG A 335 4.60 4.62 7.96
CA ARG A 335 5.79 4.11 8.67
C ARG A 335 5.52 2.77 9.37
N GLU A 336 4.42 2.66 10.08
CA GLU A 336 4.00 1.43 10.75
C GLU A 336 3.77 0.29 9.75
N THR A 337 3.13 0.57 8.61
CA THR A 337 2.86 -0.42 7.57
C THR A 337 4.16 -0.97 6.97
N PHE A 338 5.12 -0.11 6.61
CA PHE A 338 6.41 -0.54 6.06
C PHE A 338 7.29 -1.23 7.11
N GLN A 339 7.22 -0.80 8.37
CA GLN A 339 7.89 -1.50 9.47
C GLN A 339 7.29 -2.91 9.68
N MET A 340 5.98 -3.07 9.59
CA MET A 340 5.34 -4.40 9.64
C MET A 340 5.76 -5.30 8.49
N MET A 341 5.92 -4.77 7.25
CA MET A 341 6.46 -5.53 6.12
C MET A 341 7.88 -6.03 6.44
N LYS A 342 8.73 -5.16 7.00
CA LYS A 342 10.09 -5.51 7.42
C LYS A 342 10.09 -6.55 8.54
N ASP A 343 9.22 -6.41 9.53
CA ASP A 343 9.09 -7.35 10.66
C ASP A 343 8.53 -8.71 10.22
N MET A 344 7.72 -8.75 9.17
CA MET A 344 7.30 -9.98 8.50
C MET A 344 8.48 -10.68 7.79
N GLY A 345 9.55 -9.94 7.48
CA GLY A 345 10.76 -10.43 6.83
C GLY A 345 10.82 -10.21 5.33
N ALA A 346 9.97 -9.32 4.79
CA ALA A 346 10.05 -8.89 3.41
C ALA A 346 11.38 -8.14 3.11
N ASN A 347 11.88 -8.30 1.89
CA ASN A 347 13.03 -7.57 1.35
C ASN A 347 12.72 -6.91 0.00
N PHE A 348 11.48 -7.03 -0.45
CA PHE A 348 11.00 -6.48 -1.72
C PHE A 348 9.54 -6.02 -1.57
N VAL A 349 9.19 -4.93 -2.24
CA VAL A 349 7.83 -4.45 -2.39
C VAL A 349 7.57 -3.99 -3.82
N ARG A 350 6.43 -4.40 -4.39
CA ARG A 350 5.92 -3.79 -5.61
C ARG A 350 4.92 -2.71 -5.23
N LEU A 351 5.20 -1.50 -5.64
CA LEU A 351 4.35 -0.33 -5.43
C LEU A 351 3.32 -0.25 -6.59
N GLY A 352 2.44 -1.21 -6.60
CA GLY A 352 1.45 -1.33 -7.66
C GLY A 352 0.12 -0.70 -7.24
N HIS A 353 -0.56 0.00 -8.13
CA HIS A 353 -0.22 0.14 -9.57
C HIS A 353 -0.01 1.62 -9.95
N HIS A 354 0.77 2.38 -9.19
CA HIS A 354 1.07 3.80 -9.45
C HIS A 354 2.25 4.28 -8.61
N GLN A 355 2.82 5.41 -8.99
CA GLN A 355 3.86 6.11 -8.23
C GLN A 355 3.39 6.41 -6.81
N GLN A 356 4.27 6.22 -5.83
CA GLN A 356 3.97 6.46 -4.42
C GLN A 356 4.50 7.82 -3.95
N ALA A 357 4.04 8.24 -2.75
CA ALA A 357 4.55 9.46 -2.12
C ALA A 357 6.04 9.32 -1.76
N PRO A 358 6.83 10.42 -1.74
CA PRO A 358 8.27 10.38 -1.44
C PRO A 358 8.63 9.64 -0.15
N LEU A 359 7.80 9.76 0.90
CA LEU A 359 7.98 9.06 2.17
C LEU A 359 8.09 7.54 2.00
N VAL A 360 7.35 6.95 1.07
CA VAL A 360 7.35 5.50 0.83
C VAL A 360 8.72 5.04 0.33
N LEU A 361 9.31 5.78 -0.60
CA LEU A 361 10.63 5.47 -1.17
C LEU A 361 11.74 5.69 -0.14
N ASP A 362 11.64 6.76 0.66
CA ASP A 362 12.55 7.01 1.78
C ASP A 362 12.56 5.83 2.76
N LEU A 363 11.38 5.30 3.11
CA LEU A 363 11.25 4.14 3.99
C LEU A 363 11.81 2.86 3.35
N CYS A 364 11.60 2.65 2.06
CA CYS A 364 12.18 1.51 1.35
C CYS A 364 13.72 1.57 1.37
N ASP A 365 14.29 2.75 1.17
CA ASP A 365 15.74 2.94 1.26
C ASP A 365 16.29 2.66 2.67
N GLU A 366 15.62 3.17 3.70
CA GLU A 366 16.02 3.06 5.12
C GLU A 366 15.84 1.65 5.67
N LEU A 367 14.75 0.98 5.29
CA LEU A 367 14.43 -0.36 5.76
C LEU A 367 15.08 -1.47 4.92
N GLY A 368 15.67 -1.13 3.77
CA GLY A 368 16.26 -2.09 2.86
C GLY A 368 15.21 -2.95 2.17
N LEU A 369 14.19 -2.33 1.59
CA LEU A 369 13.19 -2.97 0.74
C LEU A 369 13.49 -2.64 -0.71
N LEU A 370 13.78 -3.64 -1.53
CA LEU A 370 13.91 -3.45 -2.98
C LEU A 370 12.54 -3.15 -3.59
N VAL A 371 12.51 -2.33 -4.62
CA VAL A 371 11.25 -1.75 -5.15
C VAL A 371 11.10 -2.04 -6.64
N TRP A 372 9.89 -2.41 -7.03
CA TRP A 372 9.31 -2.24 -8.35
C TRP A 372 8.24 -1.16 -8.26
N GLU A 373 8.44 -0.04 -8.90
CA GLU A 373 7.46 1.05 -9.00
C GLU A 373 6.99 1.21 -10.44
N GLU A 374 5.73 1.65 -10.66
CA GLU A 374 5.13 1.63 -12.00
C GLU A 374 4.20 2.81 -12.27
N ILE A 375 4.01 3.12 -13.56
CA ILE A 375 2.97 4.05 -13.99
C ILE A 375 1.60 3.37 -13.94
N PRO A 376 0.49 4.14 -13.73
CA PRO A 376 -0.85 3.58 -13.54
C PRO A 376 -1.55 3.15 -14.84
N TRP A 377 -0.83 2.74 -15.86
CA TRP A 377 -1.45 2.12 -17.04
C TRP A 377 -1.84 0.68 -16.72
N CYS A 378 -3.02 0.52 -16.12
CA CYS A 378 -3.55 -0.74 -15.64
C CYS A 378 -4.87 -1.05 -16.33
N ARG A 379 -4.92 -2.13 -17.14
CA ARG A 379 -6.10 -2.58 -17.88
C ARG A 379 -6.65 -1.54 -18.88
N GLY A 380 -7.85 -1.75 -19.41
CA GLY A 380 -8.68 -0.82 -20.16
C GLY A 380 -8.39 -0.73 -21.66
N GLY A 381 -7.16 -0.92 -22.07
CA GLY A 381 -6.71 -0.74 -23.46
C GLY A 381 -5.79 0.47 -23.62
N LEU A 382 -5.75 1.06 -24.83
CA LEU A 382 -4.92 2.21 -25.18
C LEU A 382 -5.79 3.33 -25.74
N GLY A 383 -5.72 4.49 -25.09
CA GLY A 383 -6.41 5.71 -25.54
C GLY A 383 -5.65 6.51 -26.58
N GLY A 384 -6.20 7.68 -26.93
CA GLY A 384 -5.65 8.61 -27.91
C GLY A 384 -4.40 9.36 -27.42
N GLU A 385 -4.11 10.47 -28.09
CA GLU A 385 -2.88 11.26 -27.83
C GLU A 385 -2.82 11.80 -26.38
N ARG A 386 -3.94 12.25 -25.81
CA ARG A 386 -4.00 12.75 -24.42
C ARG A 386 -3.61 11.69 -23.42
N PHE A 387 -4.18 10.48 -23.56
CA PHE A 387 -3.85 9.31 -22.74
C PHE A 387 -2.36 8.95 -22.85
N GLN A 388 -1.84 8.87 -24.07
CA GLN A 388 -0.45 8.51 -24.33
C GLN A 388 0.53 9.56 -23.81
N ASN A 389 0.22 10.86 -23.96
CA ASN A 389 1.03 11.94 -23.38
C ASN A 389 1.05 11.87 -21.85
N GLN A 390 -0.09 11.63 -21.19
CA GLN A 390 -0.12 11.44 -19.75
C GLN A 390 0.79 10.27 -19.33
N ALA A 391 0.73 9.12 -20.00
CA ALA A 391 1.57 7.98 -19.68
C ALA A 391 3.07 8.29 -19.83
N ARG A 392 3.46 9.01 -20.90
CA ARG A 392 4.84 9.47 -21.11
C ARG A 392 5.32 10.42 -20.01
N ASP A 393 4.48 11.37 -19.64
CA ASP A 393 4.82 12.38 -18.63
C ASP A 393 4.90 11.76 -17.24
N MET A 394 3.99 10.85 -16.89
CA MET A 394 4.07 10.09 -15.65
C MET A 394 5.32 9.22 -15.59
N LEU A 395 5.73 8.58 -16.68
CA LEU A 395 6.97 7.81 -16.73
C LEU A 395 8.21 8.70 -16.56
N ARG A 396 8.23 9.88 -17.20
CA ARG A 396 9.31 10.86 -17.01
C ARG A 396 9.38 11.33 -15.58
N ASN A 397 8.25 11.70 -14.99
CA ASN A 397 8.16 12.17 -13.61
C ASN A 397 8.58 11.07 -12.62
N LEU A 398 8.08 9.85 -12.79
CA LEU A 398 8.44 8.70 -11.97
C LEU A 398 9.96 8.50 -11.92
N ILE A 399 10.61 8.46 -13.09
CA ILE A 399 12.06 8.24 -13.18
C ILE A 399 12.84 9.47 -12.67
N ASP A 400 12.46 10.69 -13.06
CA ASP A 400 13.14 11.92 -12.64
C ASP A 400 13.05 12.14 -11.12
N GLN A 401 11.89 11.87 -10.52
CA GLN A 401 11.62 12.11 -9.10
C GLN A 401 12.28 11.05 -8.21
N HIS A 402 12.28 9.79 -8.63
CA HIS A 402 12.77 8.67 -7.83
C HIS A 402 14.13 8.11 -8.28
N TYR A 403 14.86 8.85 -9.11
CA TYR A 403 16.13 8.42 -9.68
C TYR A 403 17.17 8.01 -8.64
N ASN A 404 17.29 8.77 -7.55
CA ASN A 404 18.36 8.61 -6.55
C ASN A 404 18.12 7.45 -5.57
N HIS A 405 16.90 6.87 -5.52
CA HIS A 405 16.56 5.81 -4.58
C HIS A 405 17.26 4.49 -4.91
N PRO A 406 18.16 3.99 -4.06
CA PRO A 406 18.86 2.72 -4.28
C PRO A 406 17.92 1.51 -4.15
N SER A 407 16.79 1.65 -3.46
CA SER A 407 15.76 0.62 -3.33
C SER A 407 15.12 0.26 -4.68
N VAL A 408 14.90 1.24 -5.57
CA VAL A 408 14.26 1.02 -6.87
C VAL A 408 15.16 0.21 -7.80
N ILE A 409 14.66 -0.96 -8.26
CA ILE A 409 15.39 -1.85 -9.16
C ILE A 409 14.64 -2.12 -10.48
N LEU A 410 13.34 -1.78 -10.54
CA LEU A 410 12.49 -1.96 -11.72
C LEU A 410 11.57 -0.77 -11.93
N TRP A 411 11.48 -0.32 -13.18
CA TRP A 411 10.46 0.62 -13.65
C TRP A 411 9.34 -0.13 -14.35
N GLY A 412 8.14 -0.13 -13.77
CA GLY A 412 6.96 -0.75 -14.33
C GLY A 412 6.30 0.12 -15.40
N LEU A 413 6.06 -0.45 -16.57
CA LEU A 413 5.46 0.26 -17.70
C LEU A 413 3.95 0.05 -17.82
N GLY A 414 3.39 -0.88 -17.04
CA GLY A 414 1.98 -1.17 -17.02
C GLY A 414 1.64 -2.45 -16.24
N ASN A 415 0.33 -2.73 -16.16
CA ASN A 415 -0.21 -3.92 -15.50
C ASN A 415 -1.44 -4.43 -16.24
N GLU A 416 -1.47 -5.73 -16.59
CA GLU A 416 -2.64 -6.36 -17.24
C GLU A 416 -3.17 -5.63 -18.49
N ASN A 417 -2.26 -5.10 -19.30
CA ASN A 417 -2.60 -4.34 -20.51
C ASN A 417 -3.21 -5.21 -21.63
N ASP A 418 -3.31 -6.52 -21.41
CA ASP A 418 -4.06 -7.48 -22.21
C ASP A 418 -5.56 -7.55 -21.85
N TRP A 419 -6.04 -6.72 -20.92
CA TRP A 419 -7.44 -6.68 -20.49
C TRP A 419 -8.17 -5.50 -21.16
N PRO A 420 -9.14 -5.77 -22.09
CA PRO A 420 -9.90 -4.73 -22.78
C PRO A 420 -11.01 -4.14 -21.90
N GLY A 421 -11.64 -3.08 -22.36
CA GLY A 421 -12.95 -2.67 -21.88
C GLY A 421 -13.25 -1.18 -21.81
N ASP A 422 -12.26 -0.27 -21.87
CA ASP A 422 -12.55 1.18 -21.91
C ASP A 422 -12.79 1.72 -23.33
N PHE A 423 -12.29 1.03 -24.34
CA PHE A 423 -12.40 1.43 -25.74
C PHE A 423 -13.13 0.37 -26.55
N GLU A 424 -13.84 0.82 -27.61
CA GLU A 424 -14.56 -0.09 -28.53
C GLU A 424 -13.61 -1.05 -29.26
N THR A 425 -12.40 -0.59 -29.57
CA THR A 425 -11.39 -1.38 -30.26
C THR A 425 -10.26 -1.75 -29.32
N PHE A 426 -9.94 -3.03 -29.25
CA PHE A 426 -8.77 -3.53 -28.53
C PHE A 426 -7.68 -3.91 -29.53
N ASP A 427 -6.78 -2.96 -29.78
CA ASP A 427 -5.69 -3.09 -30.76
C ASP A 427 -4.39 -3.52 -30.05
N LYS A 428 -4.05 -4.80 -30.19
CA LYS A 428 -2.83 -5.38 -29.61
C LYS A 428 -1.55 -4.79 -30.22
N GLU A 429 -1.54 -4.50 -31.52
CA GLU A 429 -0.35 -3.96 -32.18
C GLU A 429 -0.10 -2.50 -31.77
N ALA A 430 -1.15 -1.71 -31.61
CA ALA A 430 -1.03 -0.37 -31.06
C ALA A 430 -0.50 -0.40 -29.61
N ILE A 431 -1.01 -1.30 -28.75
CA ILE A 431 -0.50 -1.50 -27.39
C ILE A 431 0.97 -1.91 -27.40
N ARG A 432 1.38 -2.85 -28.26
CA ARG A 432 2.79 -3.25 -28.44
C ARG A 432 3.67 -2.09 -28.87
N GLY A 433 3.21 -1.31 -29.86
CA GLY A 433 3.92 -0.14 -30.35
C GLY A 433 4.17 0.89 -29.23
N PHE A 434 3.14 1.22 -28.47
CA PHE A 434 3.25 2.16 -27.36
C PHE A 434 4.09 1.60 -26.19
N MET A 435 3.97 0.32 -25.86
CA MET A 435 4.84 -0.33 -24.88
C MET A 435 6.32 -0.27 -25.29
N THR A 436 6.61 -0.46 -26.58
CA THR A 436 7.99 -0.33 -27.12
C THR A 436 8.51 1.10 -26.99
N GLU A 437 7.66 2.09 -27.22
CA GLU A 437 7.99 3.51 -27.03
C GLU A 437 8.32 3.80 -25.58
N LEU A 438 7.45 3.39 -24.63
CA LEU A 438 7.68 3.60 -23.20
C LEU A 438 8.93 2.87 -22.70
N ASN A 439 9.19 1.65 -23.19
CA ASN A 439 10.42 0.92 -22.87
C ASN A 439 11.68 1.67 -23.34
N THR A 440 11.64 2.19 -24.54
CA THR A 440 12.74 2.99 -25.11
C THR A 440 12.96 4.27 -24.31
N LEU A 441 11.86 4.96 -23.94
CA LEU A 441 11.90 6.17 -23.12
C LEU A 441 12.49 5.89 -21.74
N ALA A 442 12.08 4.82 -21.08
CA ALA A 442 12.62 4.46 -19.77
C ALA A 442 14.13 4.24 -19.80
N HIS A 443 14.65 3.50 -20.79
CA HIS A 443 16.08 3.27 -20.97
C HIS A 443 16.88 4.50 -21.38
N GLN A 444 16.26 5.46 -22.06
CA GLN A 444 16.88 6.76 -22.35
C GLN A 444 17.03 7.61 -21.09
N LEU A 445 16.03 7.58 -20.18
CA LEU A 445 16.02 8.34 -18.93
C LEU A 445 16.89 7.68 -17.86
N ASP A 446 16.85 6.36 -17.78
CA ASP A 446 17.66 5.57 -16.84
C ASP A 446 18.15 4.26 -17.47
N PRO A 447 19.37 4.26 -18.05
CA PRO A 447 19.96 3.06 -18.64
C PRO A 447 20.43 2.03 -17.59
N SER A 448 20.41 2.36 -16.31
CA SER A 448 20.93 1.52 -15.24
C SER A 448 19.91 0.51 -14.68
N ARG A 449 18.62 0.81 -14.80
CA ARG A 449 17.54 -0.04 -14.29
C ARG A 449 16.78 -0.72 -15.43
N LYS A 450 16.21 -1.87 -15.10
CA LYS A 450 15.39 -2.66 -16.02
C LYS A 450 13.93 -2.24 -15.95
N THR A 451 13.24 -2.45 -17.08
CA THR A 451 11.79 -2.29 -17.18
C THR A 451 11.06 -3.57 -16.87
N ALA A 452 9.80 -3.46 -16.45
CA ALA A 452 9.00 -4.63 -16.08
C ALA A 452 7.51 -4.44 -16.42
N ILE A 453 6.81 -5.57 -16.58
CA ILE A 453 5.36 -5.63 -16.68
C ILE A 453 4.83 -6.91 -16.05
N ARG A 454 3.69 -6.81 -15.39
CA ARG A 454 2.96 -7.98 -14.94
C ARG A 454 1.81 -8.25 -15.90
N ARG A 455 1.76 -9.50 -16.43
CA ARG A 455 0.84 -9.95 -17.47
C ARG A 455 1.00 -9.15 -18.78
N CYS A 456 0.16 -9.35 -19.78
CA CYS A 456 0.33 -8.88 -21.15
C CYS A 456 1.33 -9.73 -21.96
N ASP A 457 0.97 -11.00 -22.18
CA ASP A 457 1.85 -11.99 -22.79
C ASP A 457 2.34 -11.58 -24.20
N PHE A 458 1.53 -10.81 -24.94
CA PHE A 458 1.92 -10.29 -26.25
C PHE A 458 2.91 -9.10 -26.20
N CYS A 459 3.31 -8.63 -24.99
CA CYS A 459 4.36 -7.62 -24.80
C CYS A 459 5.62 -8.16 -24.13
N LYS A 460 5.69 -9.46 -23.80
CA LYS A 460 6.77 -10.06 -23.00
C LYS A 460 8.16 -9.98 -23.61
N ASP A 461 8.24 -9.82 -24.95
CA ASP A 461 9.49 -9.68 -25.72
C ASP A 461 10.00 -8.25 -25.81
N ILE A 462 9.23 -7.27 -25.32
CA ILE A 462 9.55 -5.84 -25.38
C ILE A 462 10.28 -5.39 -24.10
N ILE A 463 9.82 -5.87 -22.96
CA ILE A 463 10.32 -5.44 -21.62
C ILE A 463 11.40 -6.36 -21.10
N ASP A 464 12.20 -5.88 -20.13
CA ASP A 464 13.32 -6.64 -19.59
C ASP A 464 12.88 -7.78 -18.65
N VAL A 465 11.94 -7.51 -17.73
CA VAL A 465 11.49 -8.47 -16.70
C VAL A 465 10.00 -8.70 -16.86
N TYR A 466 9.62 -9.95 -17.04
CA TYR A 466 8.24 -10.33 -17.27
C TYR A 466 7.68 -11.21 -16.14
N SER A 467 6.45 -10.90 -15.72
CA SER A 467 5.69 -11.71 -14.79
C SER A 467 4.42 -12.27 -15.42
N PRO A 468 4.34 -13.57 -15.73
CA PRO A 468 3.09 -14.21 -16.13
C PRO A 468 2.10 -14.28 -14.97
N SER A 469 0.82 -14.54 -15.30
CA SER A 469 -0.25 -14.69 -14.30
C SER A 469 -0.30 -16.14 -13.77
N ILE A 470 0.24 -16.38 -12.59
CA ILE A 470 0.23 -17.69 -11.92
C ILE A 470 -0.52 -17.57 -10.59
N TRP A 471 -1.72 -18.12 -10.51
CA TRP A 471 -2.60 -18.08 -9.36
C TRP A 471 -3.02 -19.47 -8.89
N ALA A 472 -2.03 -20.34 -8.73
CA ALA A 472 -2.23 -21.73 -8.32
C ALA A 472 -2.96 -21.82 -6.97
N GLY A 473 -4.12 -22.45 -6.96
CA GLY A 473 -4.96 -22.60 -5.78
C GLY A 473 -6.00 -21.51 -5.56
N TRP A 474 -5.99 -20.42 -6.36
CA TRP A 474 -7.00 -19.37 -6.21
C TRP A 474 -7.86 -19.19 -7.47
N TYR A 475 -7.34 -18.60 -8.55
CA TYR A 475 -8.06 -18.47 -9.82
C TYR A 475 -7.93 -19.68 -10.73
N SER A 476 -6.94 -20.54 -10.50
CA SER A 476 -6.72 -21.75 -11.29
C SER A 476 -6.09 -22.87 -10.47
N GLY A 477 -6.47 -24.11 -10.76
CA GLY A 477 -5.84 -25.31 -10.23
C GLY A 477 -5.82 -25.43 -8.71
N ARG A 478 -4.85 -26.19 -8.22
CA ARG A 478 -4.58 -26.38 -6.78
C ARG A 478 -3.28 -25.69 -6.41
N TYR A 479 -3.16 -25.25 -5.15
CA TYR A 479 -1.91 -24.66 -4.66
C TYR A 479 -0.72 -25.63 -4.74
N SER A 480 -0.97 -26.94 -4.72
CA SER A 480 0.07 -27.96 -4.89
C SER A 480 0.71 -27.97 -6.29
N GLU A 481 0.08 -27.33 -7.29
CA GLU A 481 0.61 -27.21 -8.65
C GLU A 481 1.57 -26.01 -8.82
N TYR A 482 1.81 -25.25 -7.76
CA TYR A 482 2.60 -24.00 -7.77
C TYR A 482 4.00 -24.21 -8.35
N ARG A 483 4.74 -25.21 -7.86
CA ARG A 483 6.12 -25.48 -8.32
C ARG A 483 6.18 -25.75 -9.82
N GLN A 484 5.34 -26.67 -10.31
CA GLN A 484 5.31 -27.04 -11.73
C GLN A 484 5.04 -25.84 -12.64
N SER A 485 4.04 -25.01 -12.28
CA SER A 485 3.68 -23.81 -13.04
C SER A 485 4.79 -22.79 -13.04
N THR A 486 5.46 -22.60 -11.90
CA THR A 486 6.51 -21.59 -11.72
C THR A 486 7.81 -22.01 -12.39
N GLU A 487 8.24 -23.28 -12.27
CA GLU A 487 9.44 -23.79 -12.96
C GLU A 487 9.30 -23.72 -14.48
N LYS A 488 8.10 -24.04 -15.01
CA LYS A 488 7.82 -23.84 -16.43
C LYS A 488 7.94 -22.39 -16.83
N ALA A 489 7.40 -21.46 -16.06
CA ALA A 489 7.47 -20.03 -16.36
C ALA A 489 8.91 -19.49 -16.31
N ILE A 490 9.75 -19.96 -15.39
CA ILE A 490 11.18 -19.63 -15.34
C ILE A 490 11.89 -20.09 -16.63
N GLN A 491 11.58 -21.30 -17.12
CA GLN A 491 12.16 -21.81 -18.36
C GLN A 491 11.73 -21.01 -19.59
N ASP A 492 10.47 -20.60 -19.65
CA ASP A 492 9.86 -19.90 -20.78
C ASP A 492 10.15 -18.38 -20.80
N THR A 493 10.74 -17.83 -19.72
CA THR A 493 10.93 -16.38 -19.54
C THR A 493 12.38 -16.04 -19.18
N PRO A 494 13.12 -15.31 -20.02
CA PRO A 494 14.54 -15.01 -19.76
C PRO A 494 14.81 -14.35 -18.41
N HIS A 495 14.03 -13.34 -18.02
CA HIS A 495 14.08 -12.70 -16.70
C HIS A 495 12.70 -12.78 -16.07
N PHE A 496 12.44 -13.88 -15.41
CA PHE A 496 11.19 -14.18 -14.75
C PHE A 496 11.13 -13.52 -13.36
N PHE A 497 9.97 -12.98 -13.01
CA PHE A 497 9.61 -12.61 -11.65
C PHE A 497 8.14 -12.97 -11.39
N HIS A 498 7.82 -13.58 -10.26
CA HIS A 498 6.44 -13.89 -9.90
C HIS A 498 5.82 -12.71 -9.15
N ALA A 499 5.31 -11.74 -9.88
CA ALA A 499 4.86 -10.47 -9.29
C ALA A 499 3.56 -10.56 -8.50
N GLU A 500 2.68 -11.56 -8.75
CA GLU A 500 1.43 -11.66 -8.00
C GLU A 500 1.01 -13.12 -7.78
N TYR A 501 0.74 -13.48 -6.52
CA TYR A 501 0.11 -14.73 -6.11
C TYR A 501 -0.63 -14.54 -4.78
N GLY A 502 -1.57 -15.44 -4.48
CA GLY A 502 -2.30 -15.42 -3.22
C GLY A 502 -3.79 -15.72 -3.38
N GLY A 503 -4.60 -15.16 -2.51
CA GLY A 503 -6.05 -15.29 -2.53
C GLY A 503 -6.70 -14.50 -1.41
N ASP A 504 -8.04 -14.37 -1.46
CA ASP A 504 -8.80 -13.64 -0.47
C ASP A 504 -9.09 -14.48 0.78
N SER A 505 -9.09 -13.88 1.95
CA SER A 505 -9.62 -14.46 3.18
C SER A 505 -10.40 -13.45 4.00
N HIS A 506 -11.55 -13.88 4.50
CA HIS A 506 -12.34 -13.10 5.44
C HIS A 506 -11.79 -13.28 6.86
N ALA A 507 -11.28 -12.21 7.45
CA ALA A 507 -10.64 -12.26 8.78
C ALA A 507 -11.59 -12.86 9.84
N GLY A 508 -11.06 -13.78 10.64
CA GLY A 508 -11.81 -14.51 11.65
C GLY A 508 -12.72 -15.64 11.14
N ARG A 509 -12.75 -15.89 9.81
CA ARG A 509 -13.44 -17.05 9.23
C ARG A 509 -12.50 -18.24 9.12
N HIS A 510 -12.87 -19.37 9.74
CA HIS A 510 -12.06 -20.58 9.78
C HIS A 510 -12.89 -21.82 9.39
N SER A 511 -12.20 -22.89 9.01
CA SER A 511 -12.81 -24.16 8.62
C SER A 511 -12.00 -25.33 9.15
N GLU A 512 -12.69 -26.38 9.62
CA GLU A 512 -12.06 -27.67 9.99
C GLU A 512 -11.73 -28.50 8.75
N ASP A 513 -12.33 -28.22 7.59
CA ASP A 513 -12.10 -28.85 6.30
C ASP A 513 -12.02 -27.79 5.19
N PRO A 514 -10.92 -26.98 5.15
CA PRO A 514 -10.82 -25.82 4.26
C PRO A 514 -10.72 -26.20 2.78
N GLU A 515 -10.41 -27.45 2.46
CA GLU A 515 -10.23 -27.93 1.08
C GLU A 515 -11.40 -28.74 0.54
N LYS A 516 -12.50 -28.80 1.27
CA LYS A 516 -13.69 -29.55 0.90
C LYS A 516 -14.21 -29.23 -0.51
N PHE A 517 -14.08 -27.99 -0.96
CA PHE A 517 -14.48 -27.57 -2.30
C PHE A 517 -13.62 -28.15 -3.42
N THR A 518 -12.37 -28.53 -3.16
CA THR A 518 -11.46 -29.08 -4.17
C THR A 518 -11.89 -30.46 -4.67
N ILE A 519 -12.78 -31.12 -3.93
CA ILE A 519 -13.37 -32.42 -4.31
C ILE A 519 -14.40 -32.24 -5.42
N LYS A 520 -15.04 -31.06 -5.52
CA LYS A 520 -15.99 -30.75 -6.56
C LYS A 520 -15.27 -30.45 -7.86
N VAL A 521 -15.36 -31.34 -8.82
CA VAL A 521 -14.92 -31.08 -10.18
C VAL A 521 -16.03 -30.28 -10.87
N ALA A 522 -15.84 -28.97 -11.01
CA ALA A 522 -16.67 -28.16 -11.87
C ALA A 522 -16.21 -28.35 -13.32
N THR A 523 -17.12 -28.56 -14.24
CA THR A 523 -16.84 -28.64 -15.68
C THR A 523 -17.14 -27.31 -16.34
N GLY A 524 -16.21 -26.71 -17.08
CA GLY A 524 -16.45 -25.51 -17.87
C GLY A 524 -15.29 -24.48 -17.80
N LYS A 525 -15.43 -23.40 -18.54
CA LYS A 525 -14.38 -22.41 -18.72
C LYS A 525 -14.84 -21.06 -18.19
N GLY A 526 -14.29 -20.58 -17.14
CA GLY A 526 -14.51 -19.21 -16.69
C GLY A 526 -13.22 -18.71 -16.07
N THR A 527 -12.69 -17.63 -16.59
CA THR A 527 -11.44 -17.02 -16.13
C THR A 527 -11.63 -15.58 -15.64
N ALA A 528 -12.83 -14.99 -15.89
CA ALA A 528 -13.10 -13.63 -15.46
C ALA A 528 -13.20 -13.54 -13.93
N GLU A 529 -12.61 -12.49 -13.38
CA GLU A 529 -12.58 -12.22 -11.93
C GLU A 529 -13.84 -11.49 -11.46
N VAL A 530 -14.55 -10.81 -12.36
CA VAL A 530 -15.71 -9.97 -12.08
C VAL A 530 -16.85 -10.15 -13.07
N GLY A 531 -18.06 -9.78 -12.66
CA GLY A 531 -19.26 -9.78 -13.49
C GLY A 531 -19.86 -11.15 -13.73
N LYS A 532 -20.78 -11.24 -14.71
CA LYS A 532 -21.47 -12.50 -15.04
C LYS A 532 -20.53 -13.61 -15.49
N ALA A 533 -19.44 -13.27 -16.14
CA ALA A 533 -18.43 -14.25 -16.61
C ALA A 533 -17.64 -14.86 -15.43
N TYR A 534 -17.49 -14.17 -14.32
CA TYR A 534 -16.88 -14.71 -13.11
C TYR A 534 -17.64 -15.92 -12.55
N LYS A 535 -18.96 -15.92 -12.68
CA LYS A 535 -19.83 -17.03 -12.29
C LYS A 535 -19.98 -18.10 -13.40
N ALA A 536 -19.34 -17.91 -14.56
CA ALA A 536 -19.41 -18.90 -15.64
C ALA A 536 -18.79 -20.22 -15.16
N THR A 537 -19.56 -21.28 -15.27
CA THR A 537 -19.18 -22.59 -14.76
C THR A 537 -18.23 -23.27 -15.72
N GLY A 538 -17.18 -23.85 -15.17
CA GLY A 538 -16.40 -24.81 -15.87
C GLY A 538 -14.94 -24.85 -15.50
N GLY A 539 -14.33 -26.05 -15.65
CA GLY A 539 -12.97 -26.37 -15.23
C GLY A 539 -12.92 -26.95 -13.82
N SER A 540 -11.71 -27.08 -13.26
CA SER A 540 -11.50 -27.50 -11.88
C SER A 540 -12.10 -26.46 -10.91
N ALA A 541 -12.51 -26.91 -9.72
CA ALA A 541 -12.93 -26.03 -8.64
C ALA A 541 -11.84 -24.98 -8.33
N ARG A 542 -12.26 -23.76 -8.02
CA ARG A 542 -11.38 -22.62 -7.76
C ARG A 542 -11.65 -22.02 -6.39
N GLY A 543 -10.60 -21.69 -5.64
CA GLY A 543 -10.72 -21.03 -4.35
C GLY A 543 -11.54 -19.75 -4.39
N SER A 544 -11.33 -18.94 -5.42
CA SER A 544 -12.04 -17.67 -5.63
C SER A 544 -13.55 -17.77 -5.80
N LYS A 545 -14.04 -18.93 -6.23
CA LYS A 545 -15.45 -19.14 -6.57
C LYS A 545 -16.13 -20.19 -5.69
N ASP A 546 -15.46 -21.31 -5.48
CA ASP A 546 -16.02 -22.49 -4.85
C ASP A 546 -15.55 -22.64 -3.39
N GLY A 547 -14.52 -21.85 -2.97
CA GLY A 547 -13.96 -21.84 -1.63
C GLY A 547 -14.84 -21.13 -0.60
N ASP A 548 -14.51 -21.31 0.66
CA ASP A 548 -15.20 -20.72 1.80
C ASP A 548 -14.62 -19.35 2.24
N TRP A 549 -13.53 -18.91 1.59
CA TRP A 549 -12.78 -17.71 1.92
C TRP A 549 -12.28 -17.69 3.36
N SER A 550 -11.99 -18.87 3.91
CA SER A 550 -11.47 -18.98 5.26
C SER A 550 -9.97 -18.65 5.34
N GLU A 551 -9.53 -18.12 6.47
CA GLU A 551 -8.12 -18.02 6.81
C GLU A 551 -7.44 -19.40 6.83
N SER A 552 -8.19 -20.47 7.16
CA SER A 552 -7.69 -21.85 7.13
C SER A 552 -7.20 -22.29 5.76
N TYR A 553 -7.94 -21.96 4.69
CA TYR A 553 -7.51 -22.25 3.33
C TYR A 553 -6.32 -21.38 2.92
N MET A 554 -6.34 -20.11 3.30
CA MET A 554 -5.30 -19.15 2.91
C MET A 554 -3.94 -19.48 3.54
N VAL A 555 -3.92 -19.84 4.82
CA VAL A 555 -2.67 -20.26 5.47
C VAL A 555 -2.11 -21.54 4.85
N ASN A 556 -2.98 -22.48 4.42
CA ASN A 556 -2.55 -23.69 3.70
C ASN A 556 -1.90 -23.34 2.35
N LEU A 557 -2.54 -22.47 1.57
CA LEU A 557 -2.05 -22.03 0.27
C LEU A 557 -0.69 -21.32 0.40
N PHE A 558 -0.58 -20.36 1.31
CA PHE A 558 0.67 -19.60 1.48
C PHE A 558 1.79 -20.47 2.05
N ASP A 559 1.49 -21.32 3.01
CA ASP A 559 2.46 -22.26 3.59
C ASP A 559 3.05 -23.18 2.51
N TRP A 560 2.20 -23.74 1.63
CA TRP A 560 2.66 -24.55 0.50
C TRP A 560 3.53 -23.74 -0.47
N HIS A 561 3.07 -22.55 -0.87
CA HIS A 561 3.83 -21.72 -1.80
C HIS A 561 5.20 -21.33 -1.23
N LEU A 562 5.28 -20.94 0.04
CA LEU A 562 6.52 -20.54 0.69
C LEU A 562 7.48 -21.71 0.86
N LYS A 563 6.96 -22.90 1.18
CA LYS A 563 7.74 -24.14 1.20
C LYS A 563 8.40 -24.40 -0.15
N GLU A 564 7.65 -24.29 -1.25
CA GLU A 564 8.17 -24.49 -2.60
C GLU A 564 9.18 -23.41 -3.00
N GLN A 565 8.86 -22.13 -2.77
CA GLN A 565 9.74 -21.01 -3.07
C GLN A 565 11.12 -21.14 -2.38
N ALA A 566 11.14 -21.61 -1.13
CA ALA A 566 12.38 -21.80 -0.38
C ALA A 566 13.31 -22.86 -1.01
N GLN A 567 12.75 -23.77 -1.82
CA GLN A 567 13.45 -24.91 -2.41
C GLN A 567 13.75 -24.74 -3.92
N MET A 568 13.41 -23.61 -4.53
CA MET A 568 13.62 -23.33 -5.96
C MET A 568 14.88 -22.49 -6.17
N PRO A 569 16.02 -23.05 -6.60
CA PRO A 569 17.29 -22.32 -6.72
C PRO A 569 17.26 -21.25 -7.81
N ASP A 570 16.49 -21.45 -8.87
CA ASP A 570 16.43 -20.56 -10.02
C ASP A 570 15.32 -19.49 -9.90
N LEU A 571 14.53 -19.54 -8.83
CA LEU A 571 13.51 -18.53 -8.57
C LEU A 571 14.18 -17.19 -8.24
N THR A 572 13.88 -16.19 -9.03
CA THR A 572 14.25 -14.77 -8.79
C THR A 572 13.64 -14.26 -7.50
N GLY A 573 12.33 -14.45 -7.37
CA GLY A 573 11.53 -14.03 -6.25
C GLY A 573 10.04 -14.08 -6.56
N ALA A 574 9.25 -13.78 -5.54
CA ALA A 574 7.80 -13.70 -5.65
C ALA A 574 7.27 -12.59 -4.73
N ALA A 575 6.21 -11.91 -5.18
CA ALA A 575 5.51 -10.91 -4.40
C ALA A 575 4.05 -11.33 -4.21
N GLN A 576 3.66 -11.48 -2.94
CA GLN A 576 2.29 -11.82 -2.58
C GLN A 576 1.37 -10.62 -2.83
N TRP A 577 0.24 -10.83 -3.47
CA TRP A 577 -0.82 -9.85 -3.63
C TRP A 577 -1.85 -10.07 -2.53
N ILE A 578 -1.88 -9.24 -1.52
CA ILE A 578 -1.23 -7.97 -1.26
C ILE A 578 -0.95 -7.85 0.26
N PHE A 579 -0.13 -6.91 0.72
CA PHE A 579 0.17 -6.79 2.15
C PHE A 579 -1.07 -6.44 2.97
N LYS A 580 -1.82 -5.41 2.55
CA LYS A 580 -2.99 -4.88 3.25
C LYS A 580 -4.23 -4.96 2.37
N ASP A 581 -5.37 -5.36 2.92
CA ASP A 581 -6.68 -5.24 2.26
C ASP A 581 -6.88 -3.79 1.81
N PHE A 582 -7.55 -3.59 0.70
CA PHE A 582 -7.79 -2.27 0.14
C PHE A 582 -9.17 -2.17 -0.52
N SER A 583 -9.70 -0.97 -0.64
CA SER A 583 -11.00 -0.75 -1.26
C SER A 583 -10.94 -0.80 -2.79
N THR A 584 -12.00 -1.30 -3.39
CA THR A 584 -12.14 -1.43 -4.84
C THR A 584 -13.60 -1.40 -5.28
N PRO A 585 -13.95 -0.70 -6.37
CA PRO A 585 -15.31 -0.67 -6.85
C PRO A 585 -15.75 -1.98 -7.52
N LEU A 586 -14.80 -2.87 -7.82
CA LEU A 586 -15.06 -4.08 -8.61
C LEU A 586 -15.51 -5.30 -7.78
N ARG A 587 -15.59 -5.17 -6.45
CA ARG A 587 -15.86 -6.30 -5.54
C ARG A 587 -17.03 -6.04 -4.57
N PRO A 588 -18.23 -5.67 -5.08
CA PRO A 588 -19.38 -5.38 -4.21
C PRO A 588 -19.92 -6.61 -3.47
N GLU A 589 -19.63 -7.82 -3.96
CA GLU A 589 -20.17 -9.09 -3.44
C GLU A 589 -19.22 -9.78 -2.44
N ASN A 590 -18.05 -9.18 -2.15
CA ASN A 590 -17.09 -9.76 -1.22
C ASN A 590 -17.66 -9.82 0.21
N PRO A 591 -17.13 -10.69 1.09
CA PRO A 591 -17.54 -10.77 2.49
C PRO A 591 -17.51 -9.42 3.23
N VAL A 592 -16.54 -8.57 2.94
CA VAL A 592 -16.57 -7.13 3.21
C VAL A 592 -16.82 -6.43 1.88
N PRO A 593 -18.01 -5.86 1.64
CA PRO A 593 -18.34 -5.23 0.36
C PRO A 593 -17.34 -4.16 -0.06
N TYR A 594 -17.01 -4.12 -1.36
CA TYR A 594 -16.08 -3.16 -1.96
C TYR A 594 -14.64 -3.25 -1.42
N VAL A 595 -14.23 -4.40 -0.87
CA VAL A 595 -12.87 -4.62 -0.39
C VAL A 595 -12.24 -5.83 -1.07
N ASN A 596 -11.03 -5.65 -1.58
CA ASN A 596 -10.15 -6.75 -1.97
C ASN A 596 -9.50 -7.30 -0.71
N GLN A 597 -9.85 -8.54 -0.33
CA GLN A 597 -9.47 -9.17 0.94
C GLN A 597 -8.23 -10.08 0.83
N LYS A 598 -7.35 -9.82 -0.15
CA LYS A 598 -6.11 -10.59 -0.35
C LYS A 598 -4.97 -10.16 0.57
N GLY A 599 -5.18 -9.17 1.43
CA GLY A 599 -4.20 -8.73 2.40
C GLY A 599 -3.82 -9.80 3.41
N VAL A 600 -2.57 -9.77 3.87
CA VAL A 600 -2.14 -10.48 5.09
C VAL A 600 -2.46 -9.70 6.36
N ILE A 601 -2.88 -8.43 6.19
CA ILE A 601 -3.50 -7.60 7.23
C ILE A 601 -4.79 -6.96 6.67
N GLU A 602 -5.72 -6.61 7.55
CA GLU A 602 -6.92 -5.86 7.20
C GLU A 602 -6.59 -4.38 6.88
N ARG A 603 -7.57 -3.62 6.35
CA ARG A 603 -7.39 -2.20 5.99
C ARG A 603 -6.97 -1.30 7.15
N ASP A 604 -7.29 -1.65 8.39
CA ASP A 604 -6.90 -0.91 9.60
C ASP A 604 -5.55 -1.34 10.19
N GLY A 605 -4.86 -2.29 9.55
CA GLY A 605 -3.58 -2.82 10.01
C GLY A 605 -3.69 -4.05 10.92
N THR A 606 -4.89 -4.55 11.21
CA THR A 606 -5.08 -5.79 11.99
C THR A 606 -4.50 -6.98 11.23
N ARG A 607 -3.60 -7.73 11.87
CA ARG A 607 -2.95 -8.90 11.25
C ARG A 607 -3.93 -10.05 11.12
N LYS A 608 -3.94 -10.67 9.93
CA LYS A 608 -4.59 -11.96 9.70
C LYS A 608 -3.63 -13.11 10.04
N GLU A 609 -4.12 -14.32 10.16
CA GLU A 609 -3.31 -15.50 10.46
C GLU A 609 -2.20 -15.73 9.41
N SER A 610 -2.45 -15.38 8.15
CA SER A 610 -1.48 -15.49 7.06
C SER A 610 -0.22 -14.63 7.26
N PHE A 611 -0.29 -13.50 7.99
CA PHE A 611 0.89 -12.70 8.34
C PHE A 611 1.96 -13.54 9.05
N TYR A 612 1.55 -14.37 9.99
CA TYR A 612 2.44 -15.20 10.80
C TYR A 612 3.01 -16.40 10.01
N VAL A 613 2.30 -16.86 8.97
CA VAL A 613 2.84 -17.83 8.02
C VAL A 613 4.08 -17.25 7.33
N TYR A 614 3.94 -16.05 6.73
CA TYR A 614 5.07 -15.36 6.09
C TYR A 614 6.21 -15.09 7.06
N GLN A 615 5.88 -14.59 8.26
CA GLN A 615 6.88 -14.30 9.29
C GLN A 615 7.68 -15.54 9.69
N SER A 616 7.06 -16.72 9.75
CA SER A 616 7.73 -17.98 10.10
C SER A 616 8.75 -18.45 9.04
N TYR A 617 8.58 -18.05 7.78
CA TYR A 617 9.51 -18.37 6.68
C TYR A 617 10.55 -17.27 6.43
N TRP A 618 10.20 -16.00 6.65
CA TRP A 618 10.98 -14.86 6.19
C TRP A 618 11.73 -14.11 7.28
N ALA A 619 11.18 -14.03 8.49
CA ALA A 619 11.78 -13.24 9.56
C ALA A 619 13.08 -13.86 10.08
N GLU A 620 14.04 -12.99 10.41
CA GLU A 620 15.29 -13.39 11.08
C GLU A 620 15.14 -13.41 12.62
N LYS A 621 14.30 -12.53 13.18
CA LYS A 621 13.98 -12.52 14.61
C LYS A 621 13.18 -13.77 14.97
N PRO A 622 13.51 -14.45 16.09
CA PRO A 622 12.74 -15.60 16.56
C PRO A 622 11.27 -15.24 16.82
N MET A 623 10.36 -16.11 16.35
CA MET A 623 8.92 -15.95 16.53
C MET A 623 8.24 -17.30 16.73
N ILE A 624 7.07 -17.27 17.39
CA ILE A 624 6.17 -18.40 17.59
C ILE A 624 4.72 -17.89 17.56
N HIS A 625 3.83 -18.63 16.88
CA HIS A 625 2.42 -18.30 16.77
C HIS A 625 1.59 -19.56 16.56
N ILE A 626 0.67 -19.84 17.47
CA ILE A 626 -0.32 -20.90 17.32
C ILE A 626 -1.37 -20.41 16.31
N TYR A 627 -1.59 -21.14 15.22
CA TYR A 627 -2.66 -20.82 14.31
C TYR A 627 -4.02 -20.91 15.00
N GLY A 628 -4.82 -19.84 14.94
CA GLY A 628 -6.17 -19.80 15.44
C GLY A 628 -6.42 -18.81 16.57
N HIS A 629 -5.61 -17.76 16.73
CA HIS A 629 -5.91 -16.65 17.65
C HIS A 629 -7.25 -15.98 17.34
N SER A 630 -7.62 -15.93 16.06
CA SER A 630 -8.92 -15.43 15.58
C SER A 630 -10.03 -16.50 15.53
N TRP A 631 -9.74 -17.74 15.99
CA TRP A 631 -10.65 -18.88 15.94
C TRP A 631 -11.06 -19.40 17.35
N PRO A 632 -11.88 -18.66 18.09
CA PRO A 632 -12.21 -18.99 19.48
C PRO A 632 -13.13 -20.20 19.66
N ILE A 633 -13.81 -20.67 18.61
CA ILE A 633 -14.71 -21.84 18.67
C ILE A 633 -14.36 -22.79 17.53
N ARG A 634 -13.80 -23.95 17.88
CA ARG A 634 -13.59 -25.08 16.97
C ARG A 634 -14.70 -26.11 17.16
N TRP A 635 -14.89 -27.02 16.20
CA TRP A 635 -16.02 -27.96 16.25
C TRP A 635 -15.66 -29.34 15.68
N GLY A 636 -16.45 -30.33 16.05
CA GLY A 636 -16.36 -31.71 15.55
C GLY A 636 -16.95 -32.72 16.52
N LYS A 637 -16.71 -34.00 16.24
CA LYS A 637 -17.23 -35.09 17.08
C LYS A 637 -16.40 -35.20 18.36
N PRO A 638 -17.02 -35.70 19.47
CA PRO A 638 -16.28 -36.00 20.70
C PRO A 638 -15.09 -36.95 20.41
N GLY A 639 -13.88 -36.60 20.88
CA GLY A 639 -12.67 -37.41 20.71
C GLY A 639 -12.07 -37.39 19.31
N GLU A 640 -12.62 -36.62 18.36
CA GLU A 640 -12.03 -36.44 17.04
C GLU A 640 -10.69 -35.69 17.15
N ALA A 641 -9.63 -36.24 16.50
CA ALA A 641 -8.36 -35.58 16.48
C ALA A 641 -8.36 -34.40 15.53
N LYS A 642 -8.06 -33.21 16.04
CA LYS A 642 -7.98 -31.94 15.29
C LYS A 642 -6.53 -31.56 15.02
N GLU A 643 -6.25 -30.99 13.86
CA GLU A 643 -4.95 -30.46 13.53
C GLU A 643 -4.71 -29.13 14.27
N VAL A 644 -3.57 -29.05 14.97
CA VAL A 644 -3.02 -27.81 15.55
C VAL A 644 -1.72 -27.50 14.86
N LYS A 645 -1.61 -26.32 14.26
CA LYS A 645 -0.40 -25.83 13.59
C LYS A 645 0.24 -24.73 14.41
N VAL A 646 1.57 -24.73 14.48
CA VAL A 646 2.35 -23.64 15.11
C VAL A 646 3.33 -23.11 14.08
N TYR A 647 3.18 -21.86 13.73
CA TYR A 647 4.11 -21.15 12.85
C TYR A 647 5.26 -20.60 13.67
N SER A 648 6.48 -21.03 13.38
CA SER A 648 7.69 -20.61 14.07
C SER A 648 8.92 -20.73 13.18
N ASN A 649 9.90 -19.85 13.36
CA ASN A 649 11.22 -19.98 12.75
C ASN A 649 12.27 -20.55 13.73
N CYS A 650 11.87 -20.97 14.94
CA CYS A 650 12.72 -21.64 15.90
C CYS A 650 13.03 -23.08 15.47
N LYS A 651 14.14 -23.65 15.96
CA LYS A 651 14.59 -24.99 15.56
C LYS A 651 13.62 -26.10 15.94
N GLN A 652 12.89 -25.94 17.05
CA GLN A 652 11.89 -26.89 17.53
C GLN A 652 10.85 -26.18 18.38
N VAL A 653 9.68 -26.80 18.50
CA VAL A 653 8.54 -26.32 19.30
C VAL A 653 7.97 -27.47 20.10
N GLU A 654 7.63 -27.22 21.37
CA GLU A 654 6.83 -28.14 22.21
C GLU A 654 5.41 -27.58 22.31
N LEU A 655 4.40 -28.44 22.09
CA LEU A 655 2.99 -28.09 22.22
C LEU A 655 2.41 -28.78 23.47
N PHE A 656 1.67 -27.98 24.23
CA PHE A 656 0.87 -28.42 25.37
C PHE A 656 -0.62 -28.21 25.09
N VAL A 657 -1.43 -29.20 25.48
CA VAL A 657 -2.89 -29.14 25.44
C VAL A 657 -3.42 -29.36 26.83
N ASN A 658 -4.16 -28.38 27.37
CA ASN A 658 -4.67 -28.41 28.74
C ASN A 658 -3.57 -28.70 29.79
N GLY A 659 -2.39 -28.16 29.61
CA GLY A 659 -1.23 -28.33 30.48
C GLY A 659 -0.43 -29.61 30.27
N VAL A 660 -0.85 -30.50 29.38
CA VAL A 660 -0.16 -31.76 29.09
C VAL A 660 0.63 -31.63 27.76
N SER A 661 1.93 -31.98 27.82
CA SER A 661 2.76 -32.01 26.60
C SER A 661 2.26 -33.07 25.62
N VAL A 662 2.06 -32.66 24.36
CA VAL A 662 1.75 -33.58 23.25
C VAL A 662 2.95 -33.83 22.35
N GLY A 663 4.14 -33.40 22.80
CA GLY A 663 5.45 -33.67 22.23
C GLY A 663 6.14 -32.49 21.57
N ILE A 664 7.45 -32.69 21.37
CA ILE A 664 8.34 -31.74 20.71
C ILE A 664 8.46 -32.15 19.22
N LYS A 665 8.41 -31.14 18.34
CA LYS A 665 8.69 -31.34 16.91
C LYS A 665 9.80 -30.41 16.45
N PRO A 666 10.75 -30.93 15.63
CA PRO A 666 11.74 -30.11 14.94
C PRO A 666 11.09 -29.41 13.76
N ARG A 667 11.54 -28.18 13.47
CA ARG A 667 11.18 -27.44 12.27
C ARG A 667 11.96 -27.95 11.08
N ASP A 668 11.26 -28.29 10.01
CA ASP A 668 11.83 -28.67 8.73
C ASP A 668 11.06 -27.99 7.59
N VAL A 669 11.69 -27.03 6.92
CA VAL A 669 11.11 -26.24 5.83
C VAL A 669 10.72 -27.05 4.58
N THR A 670 11.12 -28.30 4.49
CA THR A 670 10.73 -29.22 3.41
C THR A 670 9.40 -29.92 3.71
N GLN A 671 8.97 -29.89 4.95
CA GLN A 671 7.73 -30.50 5.42
C GLN A 671 6.55 -29.53 5.33
N TYR A 672 5.35 -30.08 5.25
CA TYR A 672 4.07 -29.38 5.22
C TYR A 672 3.05 -30.15 6.07
N PRO A 673 2.14 -29.47 6.81
CA PRO A 673 2.07 -28.01 7.01
C PRO A 673 3.01 -27.48 8.08
N ALA A 674 3.11 -26.14 8.16
CA ALA A 674 3.84 -25.39 9.20
C ALA A 674 5.29 -25.85 9.38
N ALA A 675 5.99 -26.18 8.27
CA ALA A 675 7.35 -26.73 8.31
C ALA A 675 7.49 -27.95 9.25
N GLY A 676 6.46 -28.81 9.31
CA GLY A 676 6.39 -30.00 10.17
C GLY A 676 5.89 -29.75 11.61
N LEU A 677 5.65 -28.49 11.99
CA LEU A 677 5.16 -28.09 13.31
C LEU A 677 3.62 -28.22 13.40
N SER A 678 3.10 -29.41 13.18
CA SER A 678 1.67 -29.73 13.22
C SER A 678 1.41 -30.96 14.07
N TRP A 679 0.39 -30.94 14.93
CA TRP A 679 -0.02 -32.03 15.82
C TRP A 679 -1.49 -32.36 15.59
N LYS A 680 -1.81 -33.63 15.72
CA LYS A 680 -3.21 -34.10 15.77
C LYS A 680 -3.57 -34.43 17.21
N VAL A 681 -4.46 -33.68 17.80
CA VAL A 681 -4.83 -33.77 19.22
C VAL A 681 -6.34 -33.84 19.39
N PRO A 682 -6.87 -34.67 20.29
CA PRO A 682 -8.27 -34.63 20.66
C PRO A 682 -8.53 -33.51 21.66
N PHE A 683 -9.57 -32.71 21.40
CA PHE A 683 -10.05 -31.73 22.37
C PHE A 683 -11.14 -32.31 23.26
N LYS A 684 -11.18 -31.86 24.52
CA LYS A 684 -12.37 -32.09 25.36
C LYS A 684 -13.51 -31.15 24.95
N ALA A 685 -14.75 -31.53 25.12
CA ALA A 685 -15.88 -30.64 24.92
C ALA A 685 -15.76 -29.41 25.86
N GLY A 686 -16.07 -28.23 25.34
CA GLY A 686 -15.92 -26.98 26.09
C GLY A 686 -14.53 -26.38 25.99
N GLU A 687 -14.07 -25.70 27.05
CA GLU A 687 -12.82 -24.91 27.03
C GLU A 687 -11.57 -25.81 26.95
N ASN A 688 -10.65 -25.43 26.07
CA ASN A 688 -9.32 -26.01 25.94
C ASN A 688 -8.28 -24.88 25.88
N THR A 689 -7.08 -25.16 26.39
CA THR A 689 -5.93 -24.26 26.35
C THR A 689 -4.83 -24.93 25.51
N LEU A 690 -4.31 -24.20 24.52
CA LEU A 690 -3.14 -24.58 23.76
C LEU A 690 -1.99 -23.64 24.14
N ARG A 691 -0.83 -24.20 24.41
CA ARG A 691 0.39 -23.46 24.72
C ARG A 691 1.55 -24.04 23.94
N ALA A 692 2.22 -23.21 23.16
CA ALA A 692 3.42 -23.59 22.40
C ALA A 692 4.64 -22.89 22.98
N VAL A 693 5.77 -23.63 23.05
CA VAL A 693 7.02 -23.17 23.64
C VAL A 693 8.19 -23.43 22.71
N ALA A 694 9.03 -22.41 22.50
CA ALA A 694 10.26 -22.52 21.73
C ALA A 694 11.38 -21.69 22.40
N GLY A 695 12.21 -22.34 23.23
CA GLY A 695 13.15 -21.65 24.13
C GLY A 695 12.41 -20.73 25.09
N ASP A 696 12.74 -19.44 25.09
CA ASP A 696 12.10 -18.43 25.94
C ASP A 696 10.78 -17.88 25.36
N LEU A 697 10.44 -18.25 24.13
CA LEU A 697 9.20 -17.81 23.48
C LEU A 697 8.04 -18.72 23.87
N VAL A 698 6.94 -18.09 24.18
CA VAL A 698 5.69 -18.76 24.54
C VAL A 698 4.54 -18.08 23.79
N ASP A 699 3.65 -18.90 23.24
CA ASP A 699 2.36 -18.47 22.72
C ASP A 699 1.24 -19.33 23.31
N GLU A 700 0.12 -18.72 23.68
CA GLU A 700 -0.99 -19.40 24.31
C GLU A 700 -2.33 -18.89 23.78
N ILE A 701 -3.23 -19.82 23.46
CA ILE A 701 -4.62 -19.52 23.11
C ILE A 701 -5.60 -20.37 23.91
N LYS A 702 -6.80 -19.83 24.13
CA LYS A 702 -7.95 -20.54 24.66
C LYS A 702 -9.01 -20.67 23.59
N LEU A 703 -9.61 -21.83 23.48
CA LEU A 703 -10.69 -22.10 22.54
C LEU A 703 -11.79 -22.95 23.18
N ILE A 704 -12.97 -22.85 22.65
CA ILE A 704 -14.10 -23.72 22.95
C ILE A 704 -14.17 -24.80 21.86
N TYR A 705 -14.28 -26.06 22.26
CA TYR A 705 -14.57 -27.15 21.32
C TYR A 705 -16.03 -27.53 21.39
N GLN A 706 -16.81 -27.15 20.36
CA GLN A 706 -18.22 -27.45 20.23
C GLN A 706 -18.41 -28.83 19.61
N THR A 707 -19.05 -29.73 20.34
CA THR A 707 -19.36 -31.09 19.89
C THR A 707 -20.81 -31.27 19.46
N GLU A 708 -21.64 -30.27 19.75
CA GLU A 708 -23.06 -30.25 19.37
C GLU A 708 -23.19 -29.72 17.92
N SER A 709 -23.89 -30.50 17.09
CA SER A 709 -24.18 -30.14 15.71
C SER A 709 -25.32 -29.15 15.64
N TRP A 710 -25.18 -28.14 14.80
CA TRP A 710 -26.23 -27.14 14.55
C TRP A 710 -27.06 -27.48 13.33
N GLY A 711 -28.28 -26.93 13.31
CA GLY A 711 -29.19 -26.96 12.18
C GLY A 711 -29.10 -25.70 11.31
N ALA A 712 -30.14 -25.43 10.54
CA ALA A 712 -30.22 -24.21 9.75
C ALA A 712 -30.26 -22.95 10.66
N PRO A 713 -29.65 -21.82 10.29
CA PRO A 713 -29.81 -20.54 10.96
C PRO A 713 -31.29 -20.18 11.19
N ALA A 714 -31.66 -19.88 12.43
CA ALA A 714 -33.06 -19.59 12.81
C ALA A 714 -33.19 -18.37 13.71
N LYS A 715 -32.12 -17.99 14.43
CA LYS A 715 -32.14 -16.90 15.39
C LYS A 715 -30.89 -16.06 15.28
N LEU A 716 -31.10 -14.75 15.30
CA LEU A 716 -30.04 -13.75 15.36
C LEU A 716 -30.01 -13.16 16.78
N GLU A 717 -28.84 -12.94 17.34
CA GLU A 717 -28.66 -12.25 18.62
C GLU A 717 -27.68 -11.11 18.44
N LEU A 718 -27.89 -10.00 19.17
CA LEU A 718 -27.00 -8.85 19.26
C LEU A 718 -26.68 -8.59 20.74
N SER A 719 -25.40 -8.52 21.07
CA SER A 719 -24.95 -8.31 22.43
C SER A 719 -23.78 -7.35 22.51
N GLU A 720 -23.58 -6.73 23.66
CA GLU A 720 -22.38 -5.96 23.98
C GLU A 720 -21.24 -6.93 24.30
N LEU A 721 -20.17 -6.86 23.50
CA LEU A 721 -18.97 -7.68 23.71
C LEU A 721 -17.99 -7.00 24.67
N GLY A 722 -17.93 -5.67 24.65
CA GLY A 722 -17.05 -4.89 25.50
C GLY A 722 -17.32 -3.39 25.39
N ARG A 723 -16.89 -2.66 26.43
CA ARG A 723 -17.09 -1.22 26.55
C ARG A 723 -15.85 -0.53 27.12
N THR A 724 -15.47 0.59 26.52
CA THR A 724 -14.45 1.50 27.05
C THR A 724 -15.05 2.91 27.06
N SER A 725 -15.48 3.37 28.24
CA SER A 725 -16.26 4.60 28.37
C SER A 725 -17.55 4.52 27.53
N ASP A 726 -17.75 5.45 26.61
CA ASP A 726 -18.92 5.50 25.71
C ASP A 726 -18.67 4.81 24.34
N LEU A 727 -17.51 4.19 24.16
CA LEU A 727 -17.21 3.34 23.01
C LEU A 727 -17.61 1.89 23.32
N VAL A 728 -18.57 1.37 22.57
CA VAL A 728 -19.14 0.04 22.73
C VAL A 728 -18.84 -0.83 21.51
N THR A 729 -18.34 -2.04 21.75
CA THR A 729 -18.23 -3.07 20.70
C THR A 729 -19.40 -4.02 20.82
N LEU A 730 -20.17 -4.15 19.75
CA LEU A 730 -21.31 -5.07 19.63
C LEU A 730 -20.90 -6.29 18.82
N GLU A 731 -21.47 -7.45 19.18
CA GLU A 731 -21.31 -8.70 18.42
C GLU A 731 -22.69 -9.26 18.07
N ALA A 732 -22.87 -9.53 16.78
CA ALA A 732 -23.98 -10.31 16.26
C ALA A 732 -23.60 -11.79 16.21
N ARG A 733 -24.51 -12.69 16.60
CA ARG A 733 -24.36 -14.14 16.55
C ARG A 733 -25.57 -14.81 15.95
N VAL A 734 -25.34 -15.91 15.23
CA VAL A 734 -26.41 -16.71 14.64
C VAL A 734 -26.49 -18.08 15.28
N PHE A 735 -27.73 -18.48 15.61
CA PHE A 735 -28.04 -19.75 16.24
C PHE A 735 -29.11 -20.49 15.43
N ASP A 736 -29.18 -21.81 15.59
CA ASP A 736 -30.26 -22.63 15.06
C ASP A 736 -31.51 -22.55 15.98
N ALA A 737 -32.56 -23.26 15.58
CA ALA A 737 -33.83 -23.32 16.35
C ALA A 737 -33.71 -23.92 17.77
N LYS A 738 -32.62 -24.63 18.05
CA LYS A 738 -32.34 -25.22 19.39
C LYS A 738 -31.40 -24.33 20.19
N GLY A 739 -30.91 -23.23 19.66
CA GLY A 739 -29.96 -22.33 20.33
C GLY A 739 -28.51 -22.75 20.19
N VAL A 740 -28.18 -23.65 19.25
CA VAL A 740 -26.79 -24.04 18.98
C VAL A 740 -26.16 -23.04 18.00
N PRO A 741 -24.93 -22.50 18.29
CA PRO A 741 -24.25 -21.59 17.38
C PRO A 741 -23.99 -22.20 16.01
N CYS A 742 -24.36 -21.49 14.94
CA CYS A 742 -24.17 -21.92 13.55
C CYS A 742 -22.79 -21.46 13.06
N LEU A 743 -21.75 -22.29 13.26
CA LEU A 743 -20.36 -21.89 13.01
C LEU A 743 -19.95 -21.90 11.52
N ASP A 744 -20.82 -22.36 10.63
CA ASP A 744 -20.65 -22.24 9.17
C ASP A 744 -21.50 -21.12 8.56
N ALA A 745 -22.26 -20.38 9.38
CA ALA A 745 -23.10 -19.28 8.92
C ALA A 745 -22.22 -18.14 8.36
N ALA A 746 -22.55 -17.73 7.12
CA ALA A 746 -21.82 -16.72 6.35
C ALA A 746 -22.76 -15.67 5.72
N GLN A 747 -24.01 -15.55 6.23
CA GLN A 747 -24.95 -14.54 5.75
C GLN A 747 -24.38 -13.13 5.91
N LEU A 748 -24.77 -12.25 4.98
CA LEU A 748 -24.50 -10.82 5.10
C LEU A 748 -25.39 -10.24 6.20
N VAL A 749 -24.80 -9.59 7.19
CA VAL A 749 -25.53 -8.84 8.21
C VAL A 749 -25.43 -7.35 7.96
N SER A 750 -26.46 -6.62 8.37
CA SER A 750 -26.50 -5.15 8.33
C SER A 750 -26.73 -4.63 9.74
N PHE A 751 -25.84 -3.79 10.21
CA PHE A 751 -25.99 -3.07 11.47
C PHE A 751 -26.70 -1.73 11.24
N GLY A 752 -27.60 -1.37 12.16
CA GLY A 752 -28.30 -0.09 12.18
C GLY A 752 -28.14 0.59 13.52
N PHE A 753 -28.44 1.88 13.59
CA PHE A 753 -28.34 2.68 14.80
C PHE A 753 -29.36 3.81 14.82
N THR A 754 -29.90 4.13 15.99
CA THR A 754 -30.79 5.27 16.21
C THR A 754 -30.59 5.83 17.62
N GLY A 755 -30.81 7.15 17.81
CA GLY A 755 -30.64 7.83 19.09
C GLY A 755 -29.33 8.58 19.22
N ASP A 756 -28.86 8.77 20.45
CA ASP A 756 -27.72 9.62 20.77
C ASP A 756 -26.38 8.91 20.56
N GLY A 757 -25.73 9.18 19.47
CA GLY A 757 -24.45 8.59 19.10
C GLY A 757 -24.34 8.26 17.62
N LYS A 758 -23.42 7.38 17.26
CA LYS A 758 -23.22 6.93 15.88
C LYS A 758 -22.52 5.56 15.81
N LEU A 759 -22.77 4.82 14.74
CA LEU A 759 -21.87 3.77 14.31
C LEU A 759 -20.52 4.40 13.92
N LEU A 760 -19.40 3.84 14.40
CA LEU A 760 -18.06 4.35 14.07
C LEU A 760 -17.51 3.77 12.77
N ASP A 761 -18.11 2.71 12.32
CA ASP A 761 -17.51 1.80 11.36
C ASP A 761 -18.22 1.90 10.00
N ASN A 762 -17.57 1.74 8.99
CA ASN A 762 -17.55 1.51 7.57
C ASN A 762 -16.08 1.53 7.13
N LEU A 763 -15.28 0.76 7.88
CA LEU A 763 -13.82 0.80 7.70
C LEU A 763 -13.35 -0.15 6.59
N GLY A 764 -14.27 -1.00 6.06
CA GLY A 764 -13.91 -2.05 5.13
C GLY A 764 -13.06 -3.14 5.79
N THR A 765 -13.42 -3.50 7.03
CA THR A 765 -12.80 -4.58 7.80
C THR A 765 -13.85 -5.55 8.34
N ALA A 766 -13.44 -6.77 8.67
CA ALA A 766 -14.34 -7.79 9.19
C ALA A 766 -14.97 -7.41 10.54
N SER A 767 -14.33 -6.53 11.30
CA SER A 767 -14.77 -6.08 12.62
C SER A 767 -15.25 -4.63 12.68
N GLY A 768 -15.38 -3.96 11.53
CA GLY A 768 -15.68 -2.53 11.48
C GLY A 768 -16.43 -2.10 10.22
N SER A 769 -17.33 -2.92 9.73
CA SER A 769 -18.18 -2.57 8.57
C SER A 769 -19.65 -2.75 8.87
N ARG A 770 -20.46 -1.78 8.47
CA ARG A 770 -21.92 -1.79 8.73
C ARG A 770 -22.63 -2.94 8.01
N LYS A 771 -22.12 -3.31 6.84
CA LYS A 771 -22.52 -4.54 6.12
C LYS A 771 -21.31 -5.44 5.98
N VAL A 772 -21.42 -6.65 6.47
CA VAL A 772 -20.34 -7.63 6.47
C VAL A 772 -20.91 -9.05 6.55
N GLN A 773 -20.26 -10.00 5.88
CA GLN A 773 -20.60 -11.40 6.07
C GLN A 773 -20.12 -11.90 7.43
N LEU A 774 -20.90 -12.80 8.02
CA LEU A 774 -20.51 -13.47 9.24
C LEU A 774 -19.22 -14.29 9.04
N ALA A 775 -18.35 -14.21 10.04
CA ALA A 775 -17.17 -15.06 10.18
C ALA A 775 -17.47 -16.09 11.29
N ASN A 776 -17.66 -17.36 10.91
CA ASN A 776 -18.09 -18.42 11.81
C ASN A 776 -19.30 -18.03 12.68
N GLY A 777 -20.35 -17.54 11.99
CA GLY A 777 -21.62 -17.16 12.61
C GLY A 777 -21.57 -15.90 13.46
N ARG A 778 -20.54 -15.05 13.32
CA ARG A 778 -20.35 -13.83 14.13
C ARG A 778 -19.93 -12.64 13.27
N ALA A 779 -20.34 -11.44 13.67
CA ALA A 779 -19.86 -10.18 13.13
C ALA A 779 -19.79 -9.12 14.25
N LYS A 780 -18.94 -8.13 14.08
CA LYS A 780 -18.71 -7.07 15.09
C LYS A 780 -18.85 -5.69 14.49
N ILE A 781 -19.26 -4.73 15.32
CA ILE A 781 -19.23 -3.31 14.98
C ILE A 781 -19.05 -2.47 16.25
N ARG A 782 -18.49 -1.27 16.11
CA ARG A 782 -18.32 -0.32 17.21
C ARG A 782 -19.31 0.83 17.12
N VAL A 783 -19.72 1.31 18.28
CA VAL A 783 -20.65 2.42 18.43
C VAL A 783 -20.08 3.42 19.43
N GLN A 784 -20.11 4.71 19.08
CA GLN A 784 -19.88 5.80 20.02
C GLN A 784 -21.22 6.30 20.53
N LEU A 785 -21.43 6.23 21.83
CA LEU A 785 -22.63 6.73 22.49
C LEU A 785 -22.42 8.16 23.00
N THR A 786 -23.49 8.99 23.00
CA THR A 786 -23.54 10.30 23.63
C THR A 786 -24.73 10.45 24.56
N GLY A 787 -25.59 9.42 24.65
CA GLY A 787 -26.81 9.40 25.48
C GLY A 787 -27.55 8.05 25.33
N THR A 788 -28.86 8.10 25.16
CA THR A 788 -29.70 6.91 24.97
C THR A 788 -29.86 6.58 23.51
N ALA A 789 -29.61 5.33 23.13
CA ALA A 789 -29.63 4.87 21.76
C ALA A 789 -30.14 3.43 21.65
N ALA A 790 -30.31 2.95 20.43
CA ALA A 790 -30.51 1.54 20.11
C ALA A 790 -29.69 1.17 18.86
N ALA A 791 -29.05 0.02 18.92
CA ALA A 791 -28.44 -0.62 17.75
C ALA A 791 -29.33 -1.77 17.26
N SER A 792 -29.24 -2.08 15.98
CA SER A 792 -29.91 -3.22 15.38
C SER A 792 -28.98 -4.08 14.57
N VAL A 793 -29.34 -5.32 14.35
CA VAL A 793 -28.74 -6.20 13.36
C VAL A 793 -29.84 -6.93 12.60
N ALA A 794 -29.69 -6.99 11.27
CA ALA A 794 -30.57 -7.69 10.37
C ALA A 794 -29.78 -8.62 9.45
N ALA A 795 -30.36 -9.77 9.09
CA ALA A 795 -29.85 -10.68 8.08
C ALA A 795 -31.01 -11.26 7.30
N GLU A 796 -30.78 -11.62 6.03
CA GLU A 796 -31.84 -12.21 5.19
C GLU A 796 -32.37 -13.52 5.80
N GLY A 797 -33.69 -13.64 5.87
CA GLY A 797 -34.36 -14.82 6.40
C GLY A 797 -34.36 -14.94 7.93
N LEU A 798 -33.87 -13.97 8.66
CA LEU A 798 -33.84 -13.94 10.12
C LEU A 798 -34.57 -12.68 10.66
N GLU A 799 -35.16 -12.81 11.86
CA GLU A 799 -35.80 -11.69 12.53
C GLU A 799 -34.78 -10.64 12.95
N THR A 800 -35.09 -9.35 12.69
CA THR A 800 -34.26 -8.23 13.09
C THR A 800 -34.21 -8.08 14.62
N VAL A 801 -33.01 -7.95 15.17
CA VAL A 801 -32.78 -7.77 16.60
C VAL A 801 -32.46 -6.34 16.92
N LEU A 802 -33.04 -5.82 17.98
CA LEU A 802 -32.77 -4.49 18.56
C LEU A 802 -32.11 -4.65 19.93
N LEU A 803 -31.09 -3.86 20.18
CA LEU A 803 -30.39 -3.78 21.48
C LEU A 803 -30.42 -2.34 21.97
N PRO A 804 -31.17 -2.05 23.07
CA PRO A 804 -31.10 -0.76 23.73
C PRO A 804 -29.72 -0.50 24.31
N LEU A 805 -29.20 0.71 24.11
CA LEU A 805 -27.89 1.14 24.60
C LEU A 805 -28.04 2.43 25.41
N LYS A 806 -27.19 2.60 26.41
CA LYS A 806 -27.12 3.80 27.22
C LYS A 806 -25.65 4.20 27.45
N SER A 807 -25.37 5.51 27.33
CA SER A 807 -24.08 6.05 27.72
C SER A 807 -23.82 5.82 29.21
N SER A 808 -22.56 5.69 29.55
CA SER A 808 -22.09 5.57 30.94
C SER A 808 -22.13 6.90 31.72
N ARG A 809 -22.44 8.00 31.05
CA ARG A 809 -22.56 9.35 31.67
C ARG A 809 -23.95 9.64 32.21
#